data_eeb33d8b23b502edb3abaeba7692e6b5
#
_entry.id   eeb33d8b23b502edb3abaeba7692e6b5
#
_cell.length_a   1.000
_cell.length_b   1.000
_cell.length_c   1.000
_cell.angle_alpha   90.00
_cell.angle_beta   90.00
_cell.angle_gamma   90.00
#
_symmetry.space_group_name_H-M   'P 1'
#
loop_
_entity.id
_entity.type
_entity.pdbx_description
1 polymer ?
#
loop_
_entity_poly.entity_id
_entity_poly.type
_entity_poly.pdbx_seq_one_letter_code
_entity_poly.pdbx_strand_id
1 'polypeptide(L)'
;SKVRNYTLYCMDRTQSDLLYRLYMEDSAIVPEHLRFHAVPVLNFEVRPLLESRMPLAIDFGSSNTTAGIYLDNTYFEGLNGDPITQILKRDQINYVPYLDVEHDDAETLILPTVAAVIGIDNGEIRYAFGHEANRLFHLSYIDEGFCVFYDLKRWVGDADRMEELVDRQGHRVFTPRRDIIKAYLEYVIGCARQRFKCNFSSLHISAPVKQKPLFIQLFREILPNYQLESENMLDEGVAVLYNTISEMIEGKRYKDGQLYQALIIDCGGGTTDLSSCRFRITDRRVAYKIDITTAYENGNTDFGGNNLTYRVMQLLKLTLARQLGGDDLPDPADLIRAFDVDVFRNVDQDGVDAVYASLDEAYARAEQILPTRFRDYEHSSRADYYAVKNNFYFLFEIAERVKKAFYSRTNILRMAISSLPLKENVTECLLVDRWKLSYRQDGQIQTLKDIPTAYINSYELNLLLRADIYGIVRQFIEGPYEKDELQDYAILRLTGQSCRIDIFREALKEFIPGKIIESSRRKGAGDQLHELKLICLNGAIKYLKDCKFGYADVQITHDQAAFPYVITAFTHTNEEKTLIHSLDRKNIRGFISRNMADLTLKLFLKDLEGRQRYVYNCSCDPQKFTSQQPEDIVAKYDGQIRQDDLDDIVDRELKFFVLADESRWGFTVVPVLRENGQLRLGPDQFFRFETEGWVTNFFDGTK
;
A
#
# COMPACT_ATOMS: atom_id res chain seq x y z
N SER A 1 2.70 28.81 -45.50
CA SER A 1 2.99 29.28 -44.14
C SER A 1 3.60 28.17 -43.33
N LYS A 2 4.77 28.39 -42.73
CA LYS A 2 5.37 27.40 -41.85
C LYS A 2 4.50 27.28 -40.61
N VAL A 3 4.02 26.08 -40.31
CA VAL A 3 3.36 25.77 -39.05
C VAL A 3 4.39 25.93 -37.93
N ARG A 4 4.10 26.79 -36.96
CA ARG A 4 5.03 27.09 -35.86
C ARG A 4 4.91 26.15 -34.68
N ASN A 5 3.77 25.44 -34.57
CA ASN A 5 3.49 24.51 -33.45
C ASN A 5 3.14 23.16 -34.01
N TYR A 6 3.71 22.13 -33.41
CA TYR A 6 3.35 20.71 -33.66
C TYR A 6 3.23 19.97 -32.33
N THR A 7 2.51 18.88 -32.35
CA THR A 7 2.37 17.99 -31.19
C THR A 7 3.08 16.70 -31.50
N LEU A 8 3.97 16.29 -30.59
CA LEU A 8 4.63 15.00 -30.68
C LEU A 8 3.77 13.93 -29.97
N TYR A 9 3.39 12.90 -30.71
CA TYR A 9 2.70 11.75 -30.13
C TYR A 9 3.70 10.63 -29.94
N CYS A 10 3.72 10.05 -28.73
CA CYS A 10 4.45 8.83 -28.45
C CYS A 10 3.44 7.66 -28.48
N MET A 11 3.67 6.69 -29.31
CA MET A 11 2.83 5.51 -29.47
C MET A 11 3.69 4.30 -29.79
N ASP A 12 3.14 3.11 -29.62
CA ASP A 12 3.85 1.89 -29.98
C ASP A 12 4.11 1.82 -31.51
N ARG A 13 5.02 0.92 -31.90
CA ARG A 13 5.42 0.79 -33.29
C ARG A 13 4.25 0.45 -34.22
N THR A 14 3.32 -0.39 -33.77
CA THR A 14 2.17 -0.81 -34.57
C THR A 14 1.21 0.36 -34.80
N GLN A 15 0.94 1.13 -33.77
CA GLN A 15 0.11 2.34 -33.88
C GLN A 15 0.78 3.41 -34.74
N SER A 16 2.10 3.58 -34.59
CA SER A 16 2.89 4.51 -35.38
C SER A 16 2.88 4.15 -36.86
N ASP A 17 3.11 2.86 -37.19
CA ASP A 17 3.07 2.35 -38.56
C ASP A 17 1.68 2.50 -39.17
N LEU A 18 0.61 2.23 -38.41
CA LEU A 18 -0.76 2.42 -38.84
C LEU A 18 -1.05 3.88 -39.20
N LEU A 19 -0.72 4.83 -38.27
CA LEU A 19 -0.91 6.25 -38.51
C LEU A 19 -0.11 6.75 -39.70
N TYR A 20 1.14 6.30 -39.85
CA TYR A 20 1.99 6.66 -40.97
C TYR A 20 1.37 6.21 -42.32
N ARG A 21 0.88 4.97 -42.39
CA ARG A 21 0.17 4.44 -43.59
C ARG A 21 -1.10 5.21 -43.89
N LEU A 22 -1.92 5.50 -42.89
CA LEU A 22 -3.14 6.31 -43.03
C LEU A 22 -2.86 7.72 -43.54
N TYR A 23 -1.70 8.28 -43.25
CA TYR A 23 -1.29 9.59 -43.75
C TYR A 23 -0.69 9.54 -45.15
N MET A 24 0.08 8.51 -45.45
CA MET A 24 0.88 8.43 -46.68
C MET A 24 0.22 7.61 -47.79
N GLU A 25 -0.75 6.75 -47.47
CA GLU A 25 -1.39 5.83 -48.42
C GLU A 25 -2.88 6.17 -48.57
N ASP A 26 -3.28 6.63 -49.76
CA ASP A 26 -4.68 6.97 -50.07
C ASP A 26 -5.63 5.75 -50.02
N SER A 27 -5.11 4.54 -50.11
CA SER A 27 -5.87 3.30 -50.08
C SER A 27 -5.95 2.63 -48.71
N ALA A 28 -5.35 3.21 -47.68
CA ALA A 28 -5.34 2.62 -46.35
C ALA A 28 -6.75 2.55 -45.75
N ILE A 29 -7.08 1.38 -45.17
CA ILE A 29 -8.36 1.18 -44.47
C ILE A 29 -8.26 1.88 -43.11
N VAL A 30 -9.04 2.93 -42.91
CA VAL A 30 -9.16 3.61 -41.64
C VAL A 30 -10.06 2.81 -40.71
N PRO A 31 -9.60 2.38 -39.54
CA PRO A 31 -10.45 1.74 -38.56
C PRO A 31 -11.68 2.59 -38.23
N GLU A 32 -12.82 1.95 -38.05
CA GLU A 32 -14.12 2.63 -37.98
C GLU A 32 -14.21 3.64 -36.81
N HIS A 33 -13.55 3.33 -35.69
CA HIS A 33 -13.46 4.22 -34.52
C HIS A 33 -12.60 5.47 -34.75
N LEU A 34 -11.71 5.50 -35.73
CA LEU A 34 -10.91 6.69 -36.11
C LEU A 34 -11.60 7.60 -37.13
N ARG A 35 -12.65 7.13 -37.80
CA ARG A 35 -13.37 7.93 -38.84
C ARG A 35 -14.01 9.21 -38.29
N PHE A 36 -14.30 9.24 -36.99
CA PHE A 36 -14.94 10.38 -36.34
C PHE A 36 -13.91 11.43 -35.80
N HIS A 37 -12.64 11.15 -35.88
CA HIS A 37 -11.57 12.00 -35.39
C HIS A 37 -10.62 12.40 -36.53
N ALA A 38 -11.08 13.33 -37.36
CA ALA A 38 -10.22 13.93 -38.38
C ALA A 38 -9.18 14.84 -37.69
N VAL A 39 -7.99 14.34 -37.46
CA VAL A 39 -6.86 15.14 -36.98
C VAL A 39 -6.08 15.61 -38.20
N PRO A 40 -6.04 16.94 -38.50
CA PRO A 40 -5.25 17.45 -39.61
C PRO A 40 -3.76 17.26 -39.26
N VAL A 41 -3.10 16.29 -39.87
CA VAL A 41 -1.66 16.09 -39.74
C VAL A 41 -0.99 16.93 -40.85
N LEU A 42 -0.32 18.00 -40.44
CA LEU A 42 0.36 18.93 -41.35
C LEU A 42 1.80 18.51 -41.67
N ASN A 43 2.41 17.79 -40.78
CA ASN A 43 3.73 17.21 -40.94
C ASN A 43 3.85 15.96 -40.05
N PHE A 44 4.46 14.93 -40.56
CA PHE A 44 4.66 13.67 -39.83
C PHE A 44 6.15 13.31 -39.82
N GLU A 45 6.75 13.35 -38.64
CA GLU A 45 8.15 13.00 -38.45
C GLU A 45 8.26 11.92 -37.37
N VAL A 46 8.89 10.82 -37.70
CA VAL A 46 9.17 9.73 -36.73
C VAL A 46 10.56 9.98 -36.15
N ARG A 47 10.62 10.16 -34.85
CA ARG A 47 11.89 10.29 -34.11
C ARG A 47 12.01 9.22 -33.05
N PRO A 48 13.22 8.65 -32.84
CA PRO A 48 13.44 7.77 -31.69
C PRO A 48 13.29 8.58 -30.39
N LEU A 49 12.73 7.94 -29.36
CA LEU A 49 12.66 8.55 -28.05
C LEU A 49 14.07 8.68 -27.45
N LEU A 50 14.30 9.77 -26.75
CA LEU A 50 15.52 9.97 -25.97
C LEU A 50 15.61 8.95 -24.83
N GLU A 51 16.82 8.54 -24.48
CA GLU A 51 17.05 7.77 -23.27
C GLU A 51 17.29 8.72 -22.09
N SER A 52 16.48 8.54 -21.02
CA SER A 52 16.67 9.33 -19.81
C SER A 52 17.90 8.87 -19.05
N ARG A 53 18.72 9.82 -18.60
CA ARG A 53 19.84 9.55 -17.70
C ARG A 53 19.40 9.37 -16.25
N MET A 54 18.26 9.96 -15.89
CA MET A 54 17.70 9.89 -14.53
C MET A 54 16.72 8.74 -14.44
N PRO A 55 16.68 8.01 -13.31
CA PRO A 55 15.66 7.03 -13.06
C PRO A 55 14.27 7.68 -13.01
N LEU A 56 13.26 6.98 -13.51
CA LEU A 56 11.88 7.32 -13.22
C LEU A 56 11.59 6.87 -11.79
N ALA A 57 11.15 7.80 -10.94
CA ALA A 57 10.71 7.47 -9.59
C ALA A 57 9.19 7.24 -9.58
N ILE A 58 8.77 6.15 -8.94
CA ILE A 58 7.37 5.76 -8.76
C ILE A 58 7.13 5.52 -7.28
N ASP A 59 6.20 6.27 -6.71
CA ASP A 59 5.67 6.01 -5.37
C ASP A 59 4.41 5.14 -5.50
N PHE A 60 4.59 3.82 -5.34
CA PHE A 60 3.55 2.80 -5.49
C PHE A 60 2.83 2.61 -4.17
N GLY A 61 1.75 3.35 -3.95
CA GLY A 61 0.94 3.27 -2.73
C GLY A 61 -0.25 2.29 -2.84
N SER A 62 -0.79 1.87 -1.69
CA SER A 62 -1.96 0.97 -1.60
C SER A 62 -3.21 1.55 -2.25
N SER A 63 -3.48 2.84 -2.06
CA SER A 63 -4.66 3.50 -2.63
C SER A 63 -4.35 4.33 -3.86
N ASN A 64 -3.14 4.89 -3.94
CA ASN A 64 -2.76 5.81 -5.01
C ASN A 64 -1.28 5.71 -5.33
N THR A 65 -0.95 5.91 -6.58
CA THR A 65 0.40 5.94 -7.13
C THR A 65 0.73 7.33 -7.68
N THR A 66 1.98 7.78 -7.47
CA THR A 66 2.51 8.99 -8.09
C THR A 66 3.83 8.68 -8.79
N ALA A 67 4.17 9.41 -9.84
CA ALA A 67 5.41 9.23 -10.56
C ALA A 67 6.01 10.55 -11.03
N GLY A 68 7.33 10.60 -11.13
CA GLY A 68 8.05 11.80 -11.56
C GLY A 68 9.52 11.57 -11.78
N ILE A 69 10.19 12.61 -12.27
CA ILE A 69 11.60 12.59 -12.63
C ILE A 69 12.21 13.99 -12.48
N TYR A 70 13.51 14.03 -12.21
CA TYR A 70 14.30 15.26 -12.37
C TYR A 70 14.82 15.37 -13.81
N LEU A 71 14.55 16.47 -14.46
CA LEU A 71 14.97 16.73 -15.84
C LEU A 71 16.09 17.80 -15.86
N ASP A 72 17.28 17.40 -16.29
CA ASP A 72 18.47 18.23 -16.39
C ASP A 72 18.59 18.97 -17.73
N ASN A 73 19.59 19.83 -17.85
CA ASN A 73 19.87 20.56 -19.09
C ASN A 73 20.11 19.62 -20.28
N THR A 74 20.78 18.48 -20.07
CA THR A 74 21.12 17.56 -21.15
C THR A 74 19.86 16.99 -21.82
N TYR A 75 18.82 16.73 -21.02
CA TYR A 75 17.54 16.31 -21.55
C TYR A 75 16.90 17.37 -22.47
N PHE A 76 16.93 18.65 -22.04
CA PHE A 76 16.36 19.76 -22.83
C PHE A 76 17.15 20.05 -24.09
N GLU A 77 18.47 19.92 -24.07
CA GLU A 77 19.33 20.01 -25.26
C GLU A 77 19.01 18.90 -26.27
N GLY A 78 18.73 17.68 -25.80
CA GLY A 78 18.36 16.55 -26.64
C GLY A 78 17.01 16.74 -27.36
N LEU A 79 16.07 17.46 -26.76
CA LEU A 79 14.77 17.77 -27.37
C LEU A 79 14.79 18.90 -28.39
N ASN A 80 15.90 19.61 -28.51
CA ASN A 80 16.18 20.61 -29.57
C ASN A 80 14.99 21.54 -29.90
N GLY A 81 14.39 22.17 -28.88
CA GLY A 81 13.30 23.13 -29.03
C GLY A 81 11.92 22.54 -29.28
N ASP A 82 11.74 21.24 -29.01
CA ASP A 82 10.43 20.60 -29.03
C ASP A 82 9.43 21.37 -28.13
N PRO A 83 8.19 21.61 -28.58
CA PRO A 83 7.16 22.31 -27.79
C PRO A 83 6.90 21.72 -26.40
N ILE A 84 7.17 20.44 -26.17
CA ILE A 84 7.06 19.81 -24.85
C ILE A 84 7.94 20.50 -23.80
N THR A 85 9.06 21.09 -24.24
CA THR A 85 9.98 21.84 -23.35
C THR A 85 9.35 23.09 -22.74
N GLN A 86 8.26 23.62 -23.32
CA GLN A 86 7.51 24.74 -22.74
C GLN A 86 6.66 24.35 -21.54
N ILE A 87 6.28 23.06 -21.44
CA ILE A 87 5.43 22.52 -20.38
C ILE A 87 6.30 21.95 -19.24
N LEU A 88 7.47 21.41 -19.58
CA LEU A 88 8.38 20.79 -18.63
C LEU A 88 9.27 21.84 -17.97
N LYS A 89 9.62 21.60 -16.71
CA LYS A 89 10.45 22.49 -15.90
C LYS A 89 11.91 22.03 -15.93
N ARG A 90 12.78 22.91 -16.45
CA ARG A 90 14.23 22.66 -16.52
C ARG A 90 14.86 22.70 -15.13
N ASP A 91 15.77 21.79 -14.85
CA ASP A 91 16.48 21.64 -13.57
C ASP A 91 15.54 21.56 -12.35
N GLN A 92 14.39 20.94 -12.57
CA GLN A 92 13.37 20.75 -11.56
C GLN A 92 12.75 19.36 -11.64
N ILE A 93 12.01 19.02 -10.60
CA ILE A 93 11.15 17.82 -10.58
C ILE A 93 9.96 18.06 -11.49
N ASN A 94 9.71 17.08 -12.36
CA ASN A 94 8.56 17.02 -13.23
C ASN A 94 7.74 15.79 -12.89
N TYR A 95 6.43 15.94 -12.80
CA TYR A 95 5.52 14.87 -12.44
C TYR A 95 4.77 14.32 -13.65
N VAL A 96 4.35 13.06 -13.54
CA VAL A 96 3.47 12.43 -14.51
C VAL A 96 2.04 12.86 -14.22
N PRO A 97 1.36 13.59 -15.12
CA PRO A 97 -0.05 13.89 -14.97
C PRO A 97 -0.88 12.71 -15.48
N TYR A 98 -2.03 12.50 -14.83
CA TYR A 98 -3.06 11.56 -15.23
C TYR A 98 -4.36 12.31 -15.48
N LEU A 99 -5.19 11.79 -16.36
CA LEU A 99 -6.51 12.37 -16.63
C LEU A 99 -7.52 11.83 -15.62
N ASP A 100 -8.16 12.72 -14.88
CA ASP A 100 -9.29 12.37 -14.03
C ASP A 100 -10.58 12.45 -14.84
N VAL A 101 -10.91 11.32 -15.45
CA VAL A 101 -12.09 11.19 -16.34
C VAL A 101 -13.42 11.28 -15.59
N GLU A 102 -13.41 11.32 -14.27
CA GLU A 102 -14.60 11.53 -13.44
C GLU A 102 -14.84 13.00 -13.12
N HIS A 103 -13.82 13.85 -13.24
CA HIS A 103 -13.88 15.28 -12.94
C HIS A 103 -13.45 16.11 -14.16
N ASP A 104 -14.26 16.05 -15.23
CA ASP A 104 -14.11 16.87 -16.45
C ASP A 104 -12.73 16.75 -17.13
N ASP A 105 -12.13 15.56 -17.13
CA ASP A 105 -10.82 15.28 -17.70
C ASP A 105 -9.69 16.21 -17.13
N ALA A 106 -9.82 16.60 -15.87
CA ALA A 106 -8.83 17.43 -15.21
C ALA A 106 -7.50 16.67 -15.06
N GLU A 107 -6.37 17.35 -15.29
CA GLU A 107 -5.06 16.77 -14.99
C GLU A 107 -4.86 16.67 -13.46
N THR A 108 -4.50 15.47 -12.98
CA THR A 108 -4.12 15.20 -11.59
C THR A 108 -2.76 14.51 -11.55
N LEU A 109 -2.04 14.65 -10.45
CA LEU A 109 -0.74 13.99 -10.22
C LEU A 109 -0.87 12.65 -9.48
N ILE A 110 -2.11 12.27 -9.15
CA ILE A 110 -2.42 11.09 -8.35
C ILE A 110 -3.20 10.10 -9.22
N LEU A 111 -2.68 8.88 -9.35
CA LEU A 111 -3.36 7.78 -10.01
C LEU A 111 -3.90 6.80 -8.96
N PRO A 112 -5.20 6.51 -8.91
CA PRO A 112 -5.73 5.43 -8.07
C PRO A 112 -5.05 4.09 -8.38
N THR A 113 -4.65 3.34 -7.34
CA THR A 113 -4.04 2.01 -7.49
C THR A 113 -5.13 0.96 -7.68
N VAL A 114 -5.76 1.01 -8.83
CA VAL A 114 -6.92 0.20 -9.22
C VAL A 114 -6.73 -0.33 -10.64
N ALA A 115 -7.10 -1.59 -10.85
CA ALA A 115 -7.14 -2.24 -12.15
C ALA A 115 -8.52 -2.85 -12.40
N ALA A 116 -9.07 -2.67 -13.59
CA ALA A 116 -10.31 -3.30 -14.04
C ALA A 116 -10.09 -4.05 -15.36
N VAL A 117 -10.75 -5.19 -15.53
CA VAL A 117 -10.70 -5.97 -16.78
C VAL A 117 -11.77 -5.45 -17.72
N ILE A 118 -11.37 -5.03 -18.92
CA ILE A 118 -12.28 -4.50 -19.95
C ILE A 118 -12.50 -5.46 -21.09
N GLY A 119 -11.67 -6.48 -21.28
CA GLY A 119 -11.82 -7.51 -22.29
C GLY A 119 -10.74 -8.56 -22.23
N ILE A 120 -11.06 -9.75 -22.74
CA ILE A 120 -10.15 -10.88 -22.87
C ILE A 120 -10.25 -11.39 -24.33
N ASP A 121 -9.21 -11.13 -25.12
CA ASP A 121 -9.16 -11.49 -26.54
C ASP A 121 -8.02 -12.50 -26.77
N ASN A 122 -8.33 -13.73 -27.17
CA ASN A 122 -7.33 -14.78 -27.43
C ASN A 122 -6.33 -15.04 -26.30
N GLY A 123 -6.76 -14.84 -25.04
CA GLY A 123 -5.89 -14.97 -23.87
C GLY A 123 -5.13 -13.70 -23.49
N GLU A 124 -5.16 -12.66 -24.31
CA GLU A 124 -4.67 -11.33 -23.96
C GLU A 124 -5.70 -10.57 -23.15
N ILE A 125 -5.28 -10.03 -22.01
CA ILE A 125 -6.14 -9.30 -21.09
C ILE A 125 -5.97 -7.81 -21.35
N ARG A 126 -7.08 -7.13 -21.59
CA ARG A 126 -7.12 -5.67 -21.68
C ARG A 126 -7.59 -5.10 -20.35
N TYR A 127 -6.80 -4.19 -19.79
CA TYR A 127 -7.08 -3.52 -18.53
C TYR A 127 -7.42 -2.04 -18.75
N ALA A 128 -8.25 -1.52 -17.83
CA ALA A 128 -8.32 -0.10 -17.51
C ALA A 128 -7.64 0.11 -16.15
N PHE A 129 -6.99 1.25 -15.97
CA PHE A 129 -6.26 1.56 -14.73
C PHE A 129 -6.68 2.92 -14.16
N GLY A 130 -6.50 3.08 -12.84
CA GLY A 130 -6.66 4.34 -12.15
C GLY A 130 -8.07 4.93 -12.28
N HIS A 131 -8.15 6.18 -12.68
CA HIS A 131 -9.42 6.92 -12.81
C HIS A 131 -10.39 6.27 -13.80
N GLU A 132 -9.89 5.73 -14.90
CA GLU A 132 -10.74 5.01 -15.86
C GLU A 132 -11.31 3.72 -15.25
N ALA A 133 -10.52 2.97 -14.49
CA ALA A 133 -11.01 1.79 -13.78
C ALA A 133 -12.08 2.17 -12.76
N ASN A 134 -11.92 3.25 -12.01
CA ASN A 134 -12.92 3.78 -11.09
C ASN A 134 -14.18 4.22 -11.83
N ARG A 135 -14.04 4.96 -12.91
CA ARG A 135 -15.18 5.37 -13.76
C ARG A 135 -15.99 4.18 -14.24
N LEU A 136 -15.32 3.14 -14.72
CA LEU A 136 -15.98 1.90 -15.15
C LEU A 136 -16.68 1.20 -13.97
N PHE A 137 -16.07 1.19 -12.81
CA PHE A 137 -16.68 0.66 -11.60
C PHE A 137 -17.93 1.46 -11.21
N HIS A 138 -17.90 2.79 -11.26
CA HIS A 138 -19.06 3.64 -10.96
C HIS A 138 -20.16 3.53 -12.00
N LEU A 139 -19.86 3.19 -13.24
CA LEU A 139 -20.83 2.99 -14.32
C LEU A 139 -21.39 1.57 -14.40
N SER A 140 -20.75 0.61 -13.75
CA SER A 140 -21.04 -0.81 -13.88
C SER A 140 -21.22 -1.43 -12.51
N TYR A 141 -22.16 -2.38 -12.39
CA TYR A 141 -22.22 -3.23 -11.22
C TYR A 141 -21.13 -4.28 -11.30
N ILE A 142 -20.59 -4.67 -10.14
CA ILE A 142 -19.76 -5.85 -10.06
C ILE A 142 -20.66 -7.06 -10.28
N ASP A 143 -20.47 -7.74 -11.38
CA ASP A 143 -21.21 -8.93 -11.79
C ASP A 143 -20.23 -9.99 -12.33
N GLU A 144 -20.75 -11.07 -12.89
CA GLU A 144 -19.91 -12.12 -13.46
C GLU A 144 -19.01 -11.65 -14.62
N GLY A 145 -19.33 -10.51 -15.22
CA GLY A 145 -18.61 -9.98 -16.39
C GLY A 145 -17.74 -8.77 -16.09
N PHE A 146 -17.55 -8.41 -14.82
CA PHE A 146 -16.74 -7.25 -14.48
C PHE A 146 -15.87 -7.50 -13.26
N CYS A 147 -14.53 -7.53 -13.46
CA CYS A 147 -13.55 -7.65 -12.39
C CYS A 147 -12.86 -6.31 -12.15
N VAL A 148 -12.80 -5.91 -10.89
CA VAL A 148 -12.03 -4.75 -10.42
C VAL A 148 -11.20 -5.14 -9.20
N PHE A 149 -9.98 -4.64 -9.15
CA PHE A 149 -9.00 -4.97 -8.11
C PHE A 149 -8.46 -3.70 -7.48
N TYR A 150 -8.53 -3.65 -6.15
CA TYR A 150 -8.01 -2.58 -5.31
C TYR A 150 -6.83 -3.07 -4.50
N ASP A 151 -6.04 -2.14 -3.95
CA ASP A 151 -4.95 -2.43 -3.01
C ASP A 151 -3.88 -3.41 -3.58
N LEU A 152 -3.51 -3.19 -4.85
CA LEU A 152 -2.55 -4.05 -5.57
C LEU A 152 -1.20 -4.14 -4.84
N LYS A 153 -0.83 -3.14 -4.06
CA LYS A 153 0.42 -3.12 -3.27
C LYS A 153 0.48 -4.27 -2.27
N ARG A 154 -0.63 -4.61 -1.62
CA ARG A 154 -0.68 -5.74 -0.67
C ARG A 154 -0.45 -7.09 -1.33
N TRP A 155 -0.74 -7.20 -2.62
CA TRP A 155 -0.54 -8.44 -3.38
C TRP A 155 0.93 -8.80 -3.57
N VAL A 156 1.86 -7.88 -3.32
CA VAL A 156 3.30 -8.17 -3.38
C VAL A 156 3.68 -9.32 -2.44
N GLY A 157 3.04 -9.42 -1.28
CA GLY A 157 3.21 -10.53 -0.33
C GLY A 157 2.71 -11.88 -0.83
N ASP A 158 1.79 -11.92 -1.81
CA ASP A 158 1.18 -13.14 -2.35
C ASP A 158 1.02 -13.04 -3.88
N ALA A 159 2.11 -12.67 -4.55
CA ALA A 159 2.12 -12.32 -5.97
C ALA A 159 1.87 -13.51 -6.92
N ASP A 160 2.08 -14.73 -6.43
CA ASP A 160 1.90 -15.96 -7.23
C ASP A 160 0.47 -16.50 -7.19
N ARG A 161 -0.37 -15.98 -6.31
CA ARG A 161 -1.76 -16.39 -6.23
C ARG A 161 -2.48 -16.10 -7.53
N MET A 162 -3.25 -17.11 -7.99
CA MET A 162 -4.04 -17.01 -9.22
C MET A 162 -5.36 -16.30 -8.95
N GLU A 163 -5.68 -15.32 -9.79
CA GLU A 163 -6.97 -14.64 -9.82
C GLU A 163 -7.75 -15.05 -11.07
N GLU A 164 -9.04 -15.33 -10.90
CA GLU A 164 -9.95 -15.56 -12.01
C GLU A 164 -10.41 -14.21 -12.56
N LEU A 165 -10.11 -13.96 -13.83
CA LEU A 165 -10.55 -12.77 -14.55
C LEU A 165 -11.70 -13.13 -15.48
N VAL A 166 -12.71 -12.29 -15.48
CA VAL A 166 -13.89 -12.46 -16.35
C VAL A 166 -14.19 -11.12 -17.02
N ASP A 167 -14.43 -11.13 -18.32
CA ASP A 167 -14.86 -9.95 -19.07
C ASP A 167 -16.39 -9.88 -19.25
N ARG A 168 -16.89 -8.81 -19.86
CA ARG A 168 -18.32 -8.60 -20.11
C ARG A 168 -18.94 -9.59 -21.09
N GLN A 169 -18.12 -10.28 -21.90
CA GLN A 169 -18.53 -11.34 -22.81
C GLN A 169 -18.57 -12.71 -22.12
N GLY A 170 -18.09 -12.79 -20.90
CA GLY A 170 -18.02 -14.03 -20.11
C GLY A 170 -16.77 -14.88 -20.41
N HIS A 171 -15.79 -14.34 -21.14
CA HIS A 171 -14.50 -15.00 -21.32
C HIS A 171 -13.77 -15.03 -19.98
N ARG A 172 -13.09 -16.17 -19.71
CA ARG A 172 -12.41 -16.40 -18.43
C ARG A 172 -10.96 -16.75 -18.65
N VAL A 173 -10.10 -16.22 -17.79
CA VAL A 173 -8.68 -16.56 -17.74
C VAL A 173 -8.19 -16.50 -16.30
N PHE A 174 -7.24 -17.36 -15.97
CA PHE A 174 -6.54 -17.30 -14.67
C PHE A 174 -5.17 -16.67 -14.90
N THR A 175 -4.83 -15.68 -14.05
CA THR A 175 -3.55 -15.01 -14.10
C THR A 175 -3.00 -14.83 -12.68
N PRO A 176 -1.67 -14.93 -12.47
CA PRO A 176 -1.09 -14.62 -11.18
C PRO A 176 -1.18 -13.12 -10.90
N ARG A 177 -1.32 -12.75 -9.63
CA ARG A 177 -1.39 -11.35 -9.18
C ARG A 177 -0.21 -10.50 -9.67
N ARG A 178 0.99 -11.10 -9.78
CA ARG A 178 2.19 -10.44 -10.30
C ARG A 178 1.99 -9.85 -11.70
N ASP A 179 1.20 -10.49 -12.56
CA ASP A 179 0.98 -10.02 -13.92
C ASP A 179 0.06 -8.79 -13.95
N ILE A 180 -0.89 -8.71 -13.02
CA ILE A 180 -1.76 -7.54 -12.87
C ILE A 180 -0.95 -6.35 -12.33
N ILE A 181 -0.08 -6.60 -11.33
CA ILE A 181 0.85 -5.57 -10.80
C ILE A 181 1.79 -5.08 -11.91
N LYS A 182 2.35 -6.02 -12.70
CA LYS A 182 3.18 -5.69 -13.86
C LYS A 182 2.45 -4.78 -14.83
N ALA A 183 1.26 -5.17 -15.26
CA ALA A 183 0.46 -4.39 -16.21
C ALA A 183 0.15 -2.98 -15.70
N TYR A 184 -0.14 -2.85 -14.40
CA TYR A 184 -0.37 -1.55 -13.76
C TYR A 184 0.90 -0.68 -13.77
N LEU A 185 2.06 -1.22 -13.38
CA LEU A 185 3.32 -0.48 -13.39
C LEU A 185 3.77 -0.11 -14.81
N GLU A 186 3.59 -1.00 -15.78
CA GLU A 186 3.87 -0.71 -17.19
C GLU A 186 2.97 0.41 -17.74
N TYR A 187 1.71 0.49 -17.29
CA TYR A 187 0.84 1.61 -17.60
C TYR A 187 1.38 2.94 -17.03
N VAL A 188 1.82 2.97 -15.77
CA VAL A 188 2.43 4.17 -15.15
C VAL A 188 3.67 4.60 -15.92
N ILE A 189 4.56 3.65 -16.28
CA ILE A 189 5.75 3.91 -17.08
C ILE A 189 5.37 4.42 -18.47
N GLY A 190 4.33 3.86 -19.08
CA GLY A 190 3.78 4.30 -20.37
C GLY A 190 3.30 5.77 -20.33
N CYS A 191 2.57 6.15 -19.27
CA CYS A 191 2.17 7.55 -19.05
C CYS A 191 3.40 8.48 -18.91
N ALA A 192 4.44 8.03 -18.19
CA ALA A 192 5.68 8.79 -18.06
C ALA A 192 6.40 8.96 -19.40
N ARG A 193 6.49 7.89 -20.21
CA ARG A 193 7.05 7.97 -21.58
C ARG A 193 6.29 8.97 -22.45
N GLN A 194 4.97 8.94 -22.39
CA GLN A 194 4.13 9.88 -23.15
C GLN A 194 4.36 11.32 -22.67
N ARG A 195 4.44 11.54 -21.36
CA ARG A 195 4.64 12.89 -20.80
C ARG A 195 6.01 13.45 -21.10
N PHE A 196 7.06 12.65 -20.89
CA PHE A 196 8.44 13.13 -21.00
C PHE A 196 9.09 12.86 -22.36
N LYS A 197 8.40 12.17 -23.28
CA LYS A 197 8.92 11.84 -24.62
C LYS A 197 10.30 11.19 -24.57
N CYS A 198 10.54 10.32 -23.60
CA CYS A 198 11.78 9.58 -23.43
C CYS A 198 11.53 8.16 -22.92
N ASN A 199 12.51 7.29 -23.14
CA ASN A 199 12.58 5.98 -22.51
C ASN A 199 13.34 6.08 -21.19
N PHE A 200 13.07 5.13 -20.31
CA PHE A 200 13.77 4.98 -19.03
C PHE A 200 14.55 3.66 -19.05
N SER A 201 15.85 3.73 -18.77
CA SER A 201 16.68 2.54 -18.58
C SER A 201 16.64 2.06 -17.12
N SER A 202 16.37 2.98 -16.18
CA SER A 202 16.34 2.67 -14.74
C SER A 202 15.10 3.22 -14.06
N LEU A 203 14.67 2.51 -13.01
CA LEU A 203 13.50 2.84 -12.20
C LEU A 203 13.87 2.84 -10.72
N HIS A 204 13.26 3.74 -9.97
CA HIS A 204 13.16 3.70 -8.52
C HIS A 204 11.69 3.54 -8.14
N ILE A 205 11.32 2.46 -7.44
CA ILE A 205 9.96 2.23 -6.98
C ILE A 205 10.01 2.17 -5.46
N SER A 206 9.24 3.04 -4.77
CA SER A 206 9.20 3.07 -3.31
C SER A 206 8.70 1.74 -2.74
N ALA A 207 9.22 1.36 -1.59
CA ALA A 207 8.83 0.15 -0.88
C ALA A 207 8.60 0.44 0.59
N PRO A 208 7.67 -0.27 1.26
CA PRO A 208 7.55 -0.20 2.70
C PRO A 208 8.83 -0.67 3.38
N VAL A 209 9.16 -0.05 4.50
CA VAL A 209 10.38 -0.33 5.25
C VAL A 209 10.57 -1.83 5.51
N LYS A 210 9.55 -2.48 6.08
CA LYS A 210 9.60 -3.89 6.50
C LYS A 210 9.71 -4.89 5.35
N GLN A 211 9.12 -4.57 4.20
CA GLN A 211 8.98 -5.50 3.07
C GLN A 211 9.89 -5.18 1.89
N LYS A 212 10.80 -4.23 2.05
CA LYS A 212 11.69 -3.76 0.98
C LYS A 212 12.37 -4.89 0.17
N PRO A 213 12.98 -5.93 0.79
CA PRO A 213 13.59 -7.02 0.03
C PRO A 213 12.61 -7.76 -0.88
N LEU A 214 11.40 -8.03 -0.38
CA LEU A 214 10.34 -8.70 -1.14
C LEU A 214 9.89 -7.88 -2.36
N PHE A 215 9.73 -6.57 -2.17
CA PHE A 215 9.38 -5.64 -3.25
C PHE A 215 10.46 -5.58 -4.33
N ILE A 216 11.74 -5.50 -3.91
CA ILE A 216 12.88 -5.50 -4.85
C ILE A 216 12.90 -6.80 -5.66
N GLN A 217 12.72 -7.93 -5.01
CA GLN A 217 12.71 -9.23 -5.69
C GLN A 217 11.59 -9.29 -6.74
N LEU A 218 10.35 -8.99 -6.34
CA LEU A 218 9.21 -9.02 -7.25
C LEU A 218 9.40 -8.08 -8.44
N PHE A 219 9.80 -6.83 -8.20
CA PHE A 219 9.94 -5.86 -9.28
C PHE A 219 11.05 -6.22 -10.27
N ARG A 220 12.15 -6.84 -9.82
CA ARG A 220 13.17 -7.40 -10.72
C ARG A 220 12.61 -8.50 -11.63
N GLU A 221 11.73 -9.35 -11.07
CA GLU A 221 11.12 -10.45 -11.82
C GLU A 221 10.10 -9.95 -12.86
N ILE A 222 9.24 -9.00 -12.48
CA ILE A 222 8.15 -8.55 -13.37
C ILE A 222 8.57 -7.43 -14.33
N LEU A 223 9.65 -6.69 -14.05
CA LEU A 223 10.16 -5.59 -14.87
C LEU A 223 11.60 -5.84 -15.34
N PRO A 224 11.91 -6.97 -16.01
CA PRO A 224 13.27 -7.38 -16.33
C PRO A 224 13.97 -6.46 -17.33
N ASN A 225 13.22 -5.63 -18.06
CA ASN A 225 13.74 -4.70 -19.06
C ASN A 225 14.27 -3.39 -18.45
N TYR A 226 14.13 -3.21 -17.12
CA TYR A 226 14.55 -2.01 -16.43
C TYR A 226 15.59 -2.35 -15.36
N GLN A 227 16.59 -1.50 -15.24
CA GLN A 227 17.50 -1.55 -14.11
C GLN A 227 16.79 -0.91 -12.90
N LEU A 228 16.62 -1.68 -11.83
CA LEU A 228 16.14 -1.13 -10.58
C LEU A 228 17.30 -0.52 -9.80
N GLU A 229 17.11 0.68 -9.26
CA GLU A 229 18.05 1.35 -8.37
C GLU A 229 18.04 0.70 -6.97
N SER A 230 18.32 -0.61 -6.92
CA SER A 230 18.12 -1.45 -5.74
C SER A 230 19.10 -1.15 -4.59
N GLU A 231 20.32 -0.71 -4.89
CA GLU A 231 21.30 -0.30 -3.87
C GLU A 231 20.93 1.04 -3.25
N ASN A 232 20.31 1.92 -4.04
CA ASN A 232 19.88 3.25 -3.67
C ASN A 232 18.37 3.37 -3.49
N MET A 233 17.66 2.25 -3.40
CA MET A 233 16.23 2.25 -3.19
C MET A 233 15.92 2.72 -1.78
N LEU A 234 15.30 3.89 -1.69
CA LEU A 234 14.82 4.40 -0.40
C LEU A 234 13.54 3.68 0.00
N ASP A 235 13.41 3.40 1.28
CA ASP A 235 12.09 3.15 1.85
C ASP A 235 11.30 4.46 1.97
N GLU A 236 10.00 4.32 2.20
CA GLU A 236 9.08 5.47 2.22
C GLU A 236 9.45 6.47 3.33
N GLY A 237 9.86 5.99 4.50
CA GLY A 237 10.23 6.84 5.63
C GLY A 237 11.50 7.65 5.37
N VAL A 238 12.55 7.00 4.85
CA VAL A 238 13.80 7.68 4.51
C VAL A 238 13.59 8.65 3.34
N ALA A 239 12.74 8.33 2.37
CA ALA A 239 12.39 9.25 1.30
C ALA A 239 11.74 10.53 1.82
N VAL A 240 10.78 10.42 2.74
CA VAL A 240 10.15 11.57 3.41
C VAL A 240 11.19 12.38 4.21
N LEU A 241 12.08 11.69 4.95
CA LEU A 241 13.16 12.35 5.68
C LEU A 241 14.07 13.13 4.73
N TYR A 242 14.47 12.52 3.61
CA TYR A 242 15.35 13.17 2.65
C TYR A 242 14.74 14.44 2.05
N ASN A 243 13.43 14.43 1.78
CA ASN A 243 12.74 15.66 1.39
C ASN A 243 12.85 16.75 2.47
N THR A 244 12.68 16.37 3.74
CA THR A 244 12.85 17.33 4.88
C THR A 244 14.27 17.86 4.98
N ILE A 245 15.28 16.98 4.86
CA ILE A 245 16.70 17.36 4.84
C ILE A 245 16.98 18.36 3.70
N SER A 246 16.49 18.08 2.50
CA SER A 246 16.62 18.98 1.35
C SER A 246 15.98 20.34 1.61
N GLU A 247 14.77 20.37 2.19
CA GLU A 247 14.11 21.64 2.59
C GLU A 247 14.91 22.41 3.65
N MET A 248 15.58 21.72 4.57
CA MET A 248 16.46 22.34 5.56
C MET A 248 17.70 22.94 4.92
N ILE A 249 18.30 22.26 3.95
CA ILE A 249 19.46 22.73 3.19
C ILE A 249 19.07 23.97 2.35
N GLU A 250 18.00 23.86 1.56
CA GLU A 250 17.49 24.96 0.73
C GLU A 250 17.13 26.19 1.56
N GLY A 251 16.52 25.99 2.72
CA GLY A 251 16.14 27.04 3.65
C GLY A 251 17.24 27.50 4.61
N LYS A 252 18.45 26.91 4.54
CA LYS A 252 19.55 27.13 5.51
C LYS A 252 19.12 27.01 6.97
N ARG A 253 18.26 26.04 7.27
CA ARG A 253 17.68 25.78 8.59
C ARG A 253 18.38 24.64 9.34
N TYR A 254 19.65 24.44 9.10
CA TYR A 254 20.46 23.44 9.79
C TYR A 254 21.74 24.09 10.37
N LYS A 255 22.34 23.40 11.34
CA LYS A 255 23.69 23.73 11.83
C LYS A 255 24.65 22.67 11.35
N ASP A 256 25.77 23.12 10.78
CA ASP A 256 26.78 22.25 10.21
C ASP A 256 27.30 21.23 11.23
N GLY A 257 27.28 19.96 10.86
CA GLY A 257 27.75 18.85 11.68
C GLY A 257 26.88 18.48 12.88
N GLN A 258 25.76 19.18 13.14
CA GLN A 258 24.83 18.87 14.23
C GLN A 258 24.09 17.57 13.95
N LEU A 259 23.95 16.72 14.98
CA LEU A 259 23.08 15.56 14.95
C LEU A 259 21.63 15.98 15.22
N TYR A 260 20.73 15.57 14.34
CA TYR A 260 19.29 15.75 14.47
C TYR A 260 18.60 14.40 14.63
N GLN A 261 17.49 14.40 15.33
CA GLN A 261 16.61 13.25 15.49
C GLN A 261 15.25 13.59 14.91
N ALA A 262 14.73 12.73 14.05
CA ALA A 262 13.45 12.91 13.37
C ALA A 262 12.56 11.69 13.56
N LEU A 263 11.27 11.95 13.78
CA LEU A 263 10.21 10.94 13.79
C LEU A 263 9.25 11.22 12.66
N ILE A 264 9.01 10.23 11.82
CA ILE A 264 8.13 10.31 10.67
C ILE A 264 7.02 9.28 10.83
N ILE A 265 5.78 9.73 10.75
CA ILE A 265 4.59 8.90 10.75
C ILE A 265 3.92 9.08 9.39
N ASP A 266 3.90 8.01 8.60
CA ASP A 266 3.23 7.96 7.30
C ASP A 266 1.97 7.10 7.39
N CYS A 267 0.80 7.71 7.44
CA CYS A 267 -0.48 7.02 7.41
C CYS A 267 -1.04 7.01 5.99
N GLY A 268 -0.73 5.95 5.27
CA GLY A 268 -1.21 5.66 3.91
C GLY A 268 -2.67 5.21 3.86
N GLY A 269 -3.07 4.61 2.73
CA GLY A 269 -4.41 4.06 2.54
C GLY A 269 -4.62 2.74 3.28
N GLY A 270 -3.65 1.84 3.25
CA GLY A 270 -3.74 0.51 3.85
C GLY A 270 -2.81 0.28 5.02
N THR A 271 -1.69 1.01 5.12
CA THR A 271 -0.65 0.82 6.13
C THR A 271 -0.31 2.14 6.81
N THR A 272 0.24 2.05 8.02
CA THR A 272 0.87 3.17 8.69
C THR A 272 2.29 2.77 9.08
N ASP A 273 3.26 3.55 8.64
CA ASP A 273 4.67 3.32 8.89
C ASP A 273 5.24 4.39 9.83
N LEU A 274 6.10 3.94 10.76
CA LEU A 274 6.85 4.80 11.67
C LEU A 274 8.33 4.63 11.37
N SER A 275 9.01 5.74 11.12
CA SER A 275 10.46 5.77 10.96
C SER A 275 11.09 6.74 11.95
N SER A 276 11.96 6.25 12.82
CA SER A 276 12.80 7.07 13.68
C SER A 276 14.22 7.09 13.12
N CYS A 277 14.71 8.28 12.82
CA CYS A 277 15.99 8.46 12.16
C CYS A 277 16.83 9.50 12.89
N ARG A 278 18.13 9.24 12.91
CA ARG A 278 19.15 10.26 13.26
C ARG A 278 19.85 10.68 11.99
N PHE A 279 20.07 11.97 11.82
CA PHE A 279 20.80 12.45 10.65
C PHE A 279 21.72 13.61 11.00
N ARG A 280 22.76 13.77 10.16
CA ARG A 280 23.72 14.85 10.23
C ARG A 280 23.97 15.40 8.84
N ILE A 281 24.01 16.73 8.72
CA ILE A 281 24.33 17.44 7.49
C ILE A 281 25.68 18.12 7.72
N THR A 282 26.65 17.83 6.85
CA THR A 282 27.98 18.45 6.87
C THR A 282 28.25 19.12 5.53
N ASP A 283 28.48 20.42 5.55
CA ASP A 283 28.82 21.21 4.35
C ASP A 283 30.32 21.07 4.01
N ARG A 284 30.62 20.39 2.92
CA ARG A 284 31.96 20.23 2.38
C ARG A 284 32.33 21.27 1.32
N ARG A 285 31.56 22.37 1.19
CA ARG A 285 31.66 23.47 0.23
C ARG A 285 31.32 23.11 -1.22
N VAL A 286 31.67 21.92 -1.69
CA VAL A 286 31.38 21.44 -3.05
C VAL A 286 30.17 20.52 -3.07
N ALA A 287 30.02 19.70 -2.04
CA ALA A 287 28.93 18.77 -1.86
C ALA A 287 28.58 18.65 -0.38
N TYR A 288 27.37 18.26 -0.08
CA TYR A 288 26.97 17.92 1.28
C TYR A 288 27.35 16.47 1.62
N LYS A 289 27.80 16.21 2.84
CA LYS A 289 27.81 14.88 3.41
C LYS A 289 26.59 14.74 4.30
N ILE A 290 25.77 13.73 4.01
CA ILE A 290 24.52 13.46 4.73
C ILE A 290 24.62 12.04 5.28
N ASP A 291 24.78 11.94 6.60
CA ASP A 291 24.75 10.66 7.30
C ASP A 291 23.37 10.45 7.88
N ILE A 292 22.67 9.36 7.52
CA ILE A 292 21.37 8.98 8.02
C ILE A 292 21.50 7.63 8.71
N THR A 293 21.03 7.54 9.95
CA THR A 293 20.94 6.29 10.70
C THR A 293 19.50 6.06 11.08
N THR A 294 18.90 4.97 10.63
CA THR A 294 17.56 4.58 11.05
C THR A 294 17.64 3.85 12.38
N ALA A 295 17.05 4.42 13.42
CA ALA A 295 17.16 3.91 14.79
C ALA A 295 16.00 2.98 15.18
N TYR A 296 14.81 3.21 14.64
CA TYR A 296 13.61 2.44 14.92
C TYR A 296 12.67 2.48 13.73
N GLU A 297 12.26 1.32 13.28
CA GLU A 297 11.33 1.16 12.18
C GLU A 297 10.20 0.25 12.64
N ASN A 298 9.04 0.83 12.87
CA ASN A 298 7.81 0.10 13.16
C ASN A 298 6.77 0.46 12.10
N GLY A 299 5.89 -0.45 11.79
CA GLY A 299 4.80 -0.22 10.88
C GLY A 299 3.61 -1.06 11.31
N ASN A 300 2.42 -0.57 11.09
CA ASN A 300 1.21 -1.33 11.24
C ASN A 300 0.65 -1.61 9.84
N THR A 301 0.85 -2.83 9.36
CA THR A 301 0.38 -3.29 8.05
C THR A 301 -1.13 -3.49 8.01
N ASP A 302 -1.79 -3.44 9.19
CA ASP A 302 -3.22 -3.68 9.32
C ASP A 302 -4.02 -2.39 9.58
N PHE A 303 -3.37 -1.22 9.67
CA PHE A 303 -4.03 0.05 9.89
C PHE A 303 -3.63 1.09 8.85
N GLY A 304 -4.63 1.78 8.31
CA GLY A 304 -4.49 2.87 7.35
C GLY A 304 -5.82 3.57 7.10
N GLY A 305 -5.87 4.39 6.06
CA GLY A 305 -7.07 5.12 5.67
C GLY A 305 -8.30 4.25 5.41
N ASN A 306 -8.08 3.00 4.99
CA ASN A 306 -9.16 2.03 4.77
C ASN A 306 -9.86 1.63 6.07
N ASN A 307 -9.15 1.56 7.20
CA ASN A 307 -9.75 1.31 8.53
C ASN A 307 -10.71 2.44 8.89
N LEU A 308 -10.27 3.68 8.67
CA LEU A 308 -11.12 4.85 8.91
C LEU A 308 -12.34 4.87 8.00
N THR A 309 -12.18 4.50 6.72
CA THR A 309 -13.30 4.33 5.79
C THR A 309 -14.24 3.24 6.24
N TYR A 310 -13.72 2.13 6.74
CA TYR A 310 -14.53 1.03 7.26
C TYR A 310 -15.40 1.46 8.46
N ARG A 311 -14.89 2.28 9.37
CA ARG A 311 -15.70 2.84 10.46
C ARG A 311 -16.88 3.66 9.93
N VAL A 312 -16.63 4.49 8.91
CA VAL A 312 -17.72 5.25 8.25
C VAL A 312 -18.71 4.33 7.55
N MET A 313 -18.23 3.26 6.92
CA MET A 313 -19.08 2.23 6.30
C MET A 313 -19.94 1.52 7.35
N GLN A 314 -19.42 1.21 8.54
CA GLN A 314 -20.20 0.63 9.64
C GLN A 314 -21.37 1.53 10.03
N LEU A 315 -21.10 2.83 10.19
CA LEU A 315 -22.14 3.82 10.50
C LEU A 315 -23.22 3.88 9.41
N LEU A 316 -22.81 3.91 8.14
CA LEU A 316 -23.73 3.93 6.99
C LEU A 316 -24.60 2.66 6.93
N LYS A 317 -23.98 1.50 7.06
CA LYS A 317 -24.68 0.21 7.03
C LYS A 317 -25.71 0.12 8.13
N LEU A 318 -25.37 0.50 9.36
CA LEU A 318 -26.31 0.52 10.49
C LEU A 318 -27.48 1.46 10.24
N THR A 319 -27.19 2.68 9.76
CA THR A 319 -28.23 3.68 9.44
C THR A 319 -29.20 3.16 8.40
N LEU A 320 -28.69 2.56 7.32
CA LEU A 320 -29.51 2.01 6.25
C LEU A 320 -30.28 0.75 6.68
N ALA A 321 -29.62 -0.18 7.42
CA ALA A 321 -30.25 -1.41 7.89
C ALA A 321 -31.45 -1.12 8.81
N ARG A 322 -31.35 -0.13 9.69
CA ARG A 322 -32.50 0.30 10.52
C ARG A 322 -33.68 0.75 9.68
N GLN A 323 -33.43 1.53 8.63
CA GLN A 323 -34.49 2.03 7.74
C GLN A 323 -35.09 0.92 6.86
N LEU A 324 -34.42 -0.21 6.73
CA LEU A 324 -34.85 -1.38 5.95
C LEU A 324 -35.51 -2.48 6.81
N GLY A 325 -35.94 -2.16 8.03
CA GLY A 325 -36.65 -3.07 8.91
C GLY A 325 -35.82 -3.57 10.11
N GLY A 326 -34.72 -2.94 10.38
CA GLY A 326 -33.85 -3.22 11.54
C GLY A 326 -34.22 -2.41 12.78
N ASP A 327 -35.50 -2.36 13.15
CA ASP A 327 -35.98 -1.60 14.32
C ASP A 327 -35.35 -2.04 15.64
N ASP A 328 -34.88 -3.28 15.71
CA ASP A 328 -34.17 -3.85 16.88
C ASP A 328 -32.69 -3.44 16.95
N LEU A 329 -32.13 -2.80 15.90
CA LEU A 329 -30.77 -2.32 15.91
C LEU A 329 -30.68 -1.02 16.73
N PRO A 330 -29.60 -0.84 17.52
CA PRO A 330 -29.40 0.42 18.25
C PRO A 330 -29.24 1.60 17.30
N ASP A 331 -29.58 2.79 17.79
CA ASP A 331 -29.36 4.02 17.01
C ASP A 331 -27.85 4.27 16.89
N PRO A 332 -27.32 4.39 15.65
CA PRO A 332 -25.91 4.68 15.45
C PRO A 332 -25.43 5.94 16.17
N ALA A 333 -26.27 6.97 16.26
CA ALA A 333 -25.95 8.21 16.96
C ALA A 333 -25.78 7.98 18.49
N ASP A 334 -26.56 7.07 19.09
CA ASP A 334 -26.42 6.75 20.51
C ASP A 334 -25.14 5.91 20.77
N LEU A 335 -24.81 4.99 19.87
CA LEU A 335 -23.54 4.24 19.96
C LEU A 335 -22.34 5.17 19.91
N ILE A 336 -22.35 6.17 19.03
CA ILE A 336 -21.23 7.11 18.88
C ILE A 336 -21.16 8.09 20.05
N ARG A 337 -22.31 8.57 20.56
CA ARG A 337 -22.32 9.44 21.74
C ARG A 337 -21.72 8.77 22.97
N ALA A 338 -21.79 7.45 23.06
CA ALA A 338 -21.14 6.71 24.14
C ALA A 338 -19.61 6.86 24.12
N PHE A 339 -19.00 7.28 22.99
CA PHE A 339 -17.56 7.55 22.87
C PHE A 339 -17.16 8.94 23.39
N ASP A 340 -18.11 9.86 23.64
CA ASP A 340 -17.83 11.27 23.97
C ASP A 340 -17.14 11.46 25.33
N VAL A 341 -17.23 10.48 26.22
CA VAL A 341 -16.65 10.55 27.55
C VAL A 341 -15.20 10.07 27.50
N ASP A 342 -14.26 10.99 27.21
CA ASP A 342 -12.81 10.77 27.29
C ASP A 342 -12.32 9.51 26.56
N VAL A 343 -12.54 9.50 25.24
CA VAL A 343 -12.19 8.36 24.35
C VAL A 343 -10.74 7.92 24.52
N PHE A 344 -9.80 8.86 24.67
CA PHE A 344 -8.38 8.55 24.81
C PHE A 344 -8.11 7.75 26.09
N ARG A 345 -8.70 8.17 27.19
CA ARG A 345 -8.60 7.43 28.46
C ARG A 345 -9.23 6.04 28.37
N ASN A 346 -10.35 5.90 27.69
CA ASN A 346 -10.98 4.58 27.49
C ASN A 346 -10.07 3.66 26.66
N VAL A 347 -9.42 4.19 25.62
CA VAL A 347 -8.43 3.43 24.84
C VAL A 347 -7.23 3.04 25.70
N ASP A 348 -6.77 3.91 26.63
CA ASP A 348 -5.68 3.61 27.53
C ASP A 348 -6.01 2.50 28.53
N GLN A 349 -7.24 2.45 29.00
CA GLN A 349 -7.69 1.49 30.01
C GLN A 349 -8.11 0.15 29.40
N ASP A 350 -8.89 0.18 28.33
CA ASP A 350 -9.62 -0.99 27.83
C ASP A 350 -9.19 -1.42 26.41
N GLY A 351 -8.44 -0.55 25.70
CA GLY A 351 -8.01 -0.76 24.33
C GLY A 351 -9.04 -0.34 23.28
N VAL A 352 -8.61 -0.24 22.03
CA VAL A 352 -9.44 0.22 20.89
C VAL A 352 -10.62 -0.70 20.64
N ASP A 353 -10.40 -2.03 20.71
CA ASP A 353 -11.43 -3.03 20.43
C ASP A 353 -12.60 -2.94 21.42
N ALA A 354 -12.31 -2.67 22.69
CA ALA A 354 -13.34 -2.49 23.71
C ALA A 354 -14.20 -1.26 23.47
N VAL A 355 -13.60 -0.16 23.00
CA VAL A 355 -14.34 1.07 22.65
C VAL A 355 -15.35 0.80 21.53
N TYR A 356 -14.97 0.02 20.52
CA TYR A 356 -15.84 -0.29 19.38
C TYR A 356 -16.71 -1.52 19.55
N ALA A 357 -16.62 -2.27 20.64
CA ALA A 357 -17.31 -3.56 20.80
C ALA A 357 -18.82 -3.50 20.51
N SER A 358 -19.51 -2.47 21.02
CA SER A 358 -20.97 -2.29 20.78
C SER A 358 -21.28 -1.95 19.32
N LEU A 359 -20.41 -1.16 18.66
CA LEU A 359 -20.55 -0.82 17.24
C LEU A 359 -20.34 -2.06 16.36
N ASP A 360 -19.31 -2.85 16.66
CA ASP A 360 -18.97 -4.06 15.91
C ASP A 360 -20.06 -5.15 16.09
N GLU A 361 -20.63 -5.28 17.29
CA GLU A 361 -21.77 -6.17 17.55
C GLU A 361 -23.01 -5.73 16.74
N ALA A 362 -23.35 -4.45 16.78
CA ALA A 362 -24.47 -3.90 16.01
C ALA A 362 -24.26 -4.09 14.50
N TYR A 363 -23.04 -3.87 14.01
CA TYR A 363 -22.65 -4.09 12.61
C TYR A 363 -22.82 -5.58 12.21
N ALA A 364 -22.40 -6.50 13.07
CA ALA A 364 -22.57 -7.95 12.84
C ALA A 364 -24.07 -8.33 12.79
N ARG A 365 -24.93 -7.74 13.63
CA ARG A 365 -26.38 -7.94 13.59
C ARG A 365 -27.00 -7.37 12.31
N ALA A 366 -26.52 -6.21 11.84
CA ALA A 366 -26.98 -5.60 10.60
C ALA A 366 -26.71 -6.46 9.35
N GLU A 367 -25.78 -7.43 9.42
CA GLU A 367 -25.50 -8.39 8.35
C GLU A 367 -26.74 -9.23 7.97
N GLN A 368 -27.67 -9.42 8.89
CA GLN A 368 -28.90 -10.16 8.65
C GLN A 368 -29.88 -9.40 7.74
N ILE A 369 -29.75 -8.07 7.69
CA ILE A 369 -30.65 -7.19 6.92
C ILE A 369 -29.94 -6.68 5.67
N LEU A 370 -28.74 -6.15 5.84
CA LEU A 370 -27.92 -5.55 4.79
C LEU A 370 -26.58 -6.26 4.71
N PRO A 371 -26.49 -7.39 3.97
CA PRO A 371 -25.29 -8.20 3.93
C PRO A 371 -24.18 -7.51 3.12
N THR A 372 -22.93 -7.62 3.64
CA THR A 372 -21.72 -7.11 3.00
C THR A 372 -20.59 -8.15 2.97
N ARG A 373 -20.69 -9.21 3.79
CA ARG A 373 -19.69 -10.29 3.88
C ARG A 373 -19.85 -11.25 2.71
N PHE A 374 -19.41 -10.87 1.51
CA PHE A 374 -19.63 -11.68 0.31
C PHE A 374 -18.87 -13.01 0.32
N ARG A 375 -17.84 -13.18 1.14
CA ARG A 375 -17.16 -14.48 1.35
C ARG A 375 -18.11 -15.55 1.91
N ASP A 376 -19.04 -15.17 2.75
CA ASP A 376 -20.05 -16.10 3.31
C ASP A 376 -21.02 -16.62 2.24
N TYR A 377 -21.01 -16.00 1.05
CA TYR A 377 -21.87 -16.33 -0.09
C TYR A 377 -21.15 -17.06 -1.22
N GLU A 378 -19.88 -17.43 -1.08
CA GLU A 378 -19.11 -18.14 -2.13
C GLU A 378 -19.75 -19.47 -2.56
N HIS A 379 -20.49 -20.12 -1.63
CA HIS A 379 -21.23 -21.35 -1.90
C HIS A 379 -22.73 -21.15 -2.14
N SER A 380 -23.17 -19.91 -2.21
CA SER A 380 -24.57 -19.52 -2.51
C SER A 380 -24.81 -19.38 -4.02
N SER A 381 -25.95 -18.85 -4.41
CA SER A 381 -26.17 -18.51 -5.82
C SER A 381 -25.20 -17.42 -6.27
N ARG A 382 -24.75 -17.45 -7.53
CA ARG A 382 -23.91 -16.39 -8.09
C ARG A 382 -24.57 -15.01 -7.98
N ALA A 383 -25.87 -14.95 -8.17
CA ALA A 383 -26.63 -13.70 -8.05
C ALA A 383 -26.55 -13.10 -6.65
N ASP A 384 -26.69 -13.93 -5.61
CA ASP A 384 -26.58 -13.50 -4.21
C ASP A 384 -25.14 -13.06 -3.89
N TYR A 385 -24.15 -13.86 -4.33
CA TYR A 385 -22.74 -13.52 -4.14
C TYR A 385 -22.41 -12.12 -4.70
N TYR A 386 -22.80 -11.84 -5.96
CA TYR A 386 -22.51 -10.55 -6.57
C TYR A 386 -23.37 -9.42 -6.00
N ALA A 387 -24.60 -9.69 -5.58
CA ALA A 387 -25.44 -8.72 -4.90
C ALA A 387 -24.82 -8.24 -3.58
N VAL A 388 -24.29 -9.19 -2.76
CA VAL A 388 -23.62 -8.87 -1.50
C VAL A 388 -22.25 -8.22 -1.75
N LYS A 389 -21.51 -8.68 -2.74
CA LYS A 389 -20.25 -8.07 -3.14
C LYS A 389 -20.43 -6.62 -3.58
N ASN A 390 -21.48 -6.33 -4.37
CA ASN A 390 -21.84 -4.96 -4.74
C ASN A 390 -22.16 -4.09 -3.52
N ASN A 391 -22.89 -4.61 -2.51
CA ASN A 391 -23.16 -3.87 -1.29
C ASN A 391 -21.91 -3.42 -0.59
N PHE A 392 -20.92 -4.35 -0.43
CA PHE A 392 -19.67 -4.03 0.22
C PHE A 392 -18.94 -2.89 -0.50
N TYR A 393 -18.68 -3.05 -1.79
CA TYR A 393 -17.94 -2.06 -2.57
C TYR A 393 -18.70 -0.73 -2.67
N PHE A 394 -20.01 -0.76 -2.82
CA PHE A 394 -20.86 0.41 -2.84
C PHE A 394 -20.79 1.21 -1.52
N LEU A 395 -21.01 0.55 -0.39
CA LEU A 395 -20.97 1.20 0.92
C LEU A 395 -19.57 1.70 1.26
N PHE A 396 -18.54 0.95 0.89
CA PHE A 396 -17.14 1.36 1.10
C PHE A 396 -16.80 2.61 0.27
N GLU A 397 -17.21 2.65 -0.99
CA GLU A 397 -16.99 3.81 -1.87
C GLU A 397 -17.72 5.05 -1.36
N ILE A 398 -18.99 4.92 -0.97
CA ILE A 398 -19.74 6.04 -0.36
C ILE A 398 -19.03 6.52 0.92
N ALA A 399 -18.63 5.60 1.78
CA ALA A 399 -17.93 5.92 3.02
C ALA A 399 -16.63 6.68 2.76
N GLU A 400 -15.87 6.27 1.74
CA GLU A 400 -14.64 6.94 1.34
C GLU A 400 -14.90 8.37 0.81
N ARG A 401 -15.95 8.55 -0.02
CA ARG A 401 -16.36 9.87 -0.54
C ARG A 401 -16.81 10.78 0.59
N VAL A 402 -17.61 10.27 1.53
CA VAL A 402 -18.06 11.00 2.72
C VAL A 402 -16.87 11.44 3.56
N LYS A 403 -15.97 10.51 3.90
CA LYS A 403 -14.75 10.80 4.66
C LYS A 403 -13.91 11.87 3.98
N LYS A 404 -13.62 11.72 2.68
CA LYS A 404 -12.87 12.70 1.91
C LYS A 404 -13.52 14.07 1.91
N ALA A 405 -14.81 14.15 1.70
CA ALA A 405 -15.53 15.43 1.67
C ALA A 405 -15.44 16.18 2.99
N PHE A 406 -15.67 15.52 4.13
CA PHE A 406 -15.60 16.16 5.45
C PHE A 406 -14.19 16.67 5.80
N TYR A 407 -13.15 15.92 5.44
CA TYR A 407 -11.77 16.31 5.79
C TYR A 407 -11.05 17.13 4.72
N SER A 408 -11.61 17.26 3.52
CA SER A 408 -11.10 18.18 2.49
C SER A 408 -11.76 19.56 2.55
N ARG A 409 -12.97 19.66 3.09
CA ARG A 409 -13.77 20.90 3.14
C ARG A 409 -14.14 21.21 4.58
N THR A 410 -13.84 22.40 5.05
CA THR A 410 -14.08 22.82 6.45
C THR A 410 -15.50 23.31 6.71
N ASN A 411 -16.31 23.50 5.67
CA ASN A 411 -17.66 24.08 5.74
C ASN A 411 -18.78 23.04 5.77
N ILE A 412 -18.48 21.74 5.69
CA ILE A 412 -19.48 20.68 5.76
C ILE A 412 -19.75 20.33 7.22
N LEU A 413 -20.93 20.68 7.72
CA LEU A 413 -21.38 20.32 9.06
C LEU A 413 -22.24 19.04 9.05
N ARG A 414 -23.07 18.88 8.01
CA ARG A 414 -23.98 17.74 7.84
C ARG A 414 -24.05 17.38 6.36
N MET A 415 -23.96 16.11 6.05
CA MET A 415 -24.11 15.56 4.71
C MET A 415 -25.30 14.61 4.64
N ALA A 416 -26.08 14.72 3.61
CA ALA A 416 -27.08 13.73 3.23
C ALA A 416 -26.54 12.85 2.11
N ILE A 417 -26.83 11.56 2.18
CA ILE A 417 -26.58 10.58 1.14
C ILE A 417 -27.95 10.11 0.64
N SER A 418 -28.26 10.36 -0.63
CA SER A 418 -29.60 10.12 -1.17
C SER A 418 -29.52 9.74 -2.65
N SER A 419 -30.47 8.91 -3.11
CA SER A 419 -30.70 8.65 -4.54
C SER A 419 -31.43 9.77 -5.28
N LEU A 420 -32.03 10.69 -4.54
CA LEU A 420 -32.80 11.81 -5.09
C LEU A 420 -32.27 13.16 -4.59
N PRO A 421 -32.32 14.22 -5.41
CA PRO A 421 -31.96 15.56 -4.96
C PRO A 421 -32.87 16.03 -3.81
N LEU A 422 -32.23 16.41 -2.69
CA LEU A 422 -32.96 16.93 -1.53
C LEU A 422 -33.18 18.43 -1.64
N LYS A 423 -34.39 18.89 -1.26
CA LYS A 423 -34.76 20.31 -1.19
C LYS A 423 -34.55 20.94 0.20
N GLU A 424 -34.05 20.17 1.16
CA GLU A 424 -33.94 20.59 2.56
C GLU A 424 -32.56 21.23 2.87
N ASN A 425 -32.49 21.94 4.02
CA ASN A 425 -31.31 22.61 4.57
C ASN A 425 -30.23 21.62 5.04
N VAL A 426 -29.61 20.88 4.13
CA VAL A 426 -28.40 20.15 4.37
C VAL A 426 -27.20 20.94 3.82
N THR A 427 -26.08 20.88 4.51
CA THR A 427 -24.89 21.62 4.09
C THR A 427 -24.33 21.06 2.76
N GLU A 428 -24.47 19.76 2.54
CA GLU A 428 -24.01 19.04 1.35
C GLU A 428 -24.92 17.82 1.08
N CYS A 429 -25.12 17.47 -0.17
CA CYS A 429 -25.84 16.26 -0.57
C CYS A 429 -24.97 15.43 -1.51
N LEU A 430 -24.63 14.21 -1.09
CA LEU A 430 -24.01 13.21 -1.94
C LEU A 430 -25.10 12.45 -2.68
N LEU A 431 -25.26 12.76 -3.97
CA LEU A 431 -26.23 12.10 -4.83
C LEU A 431 -25.66 10.73 -5.28
N VAL A 432 -26.48 9.69 -5.08
CA VAL A 432 -26.14 8.29 -5.41
C VAL A 432 -27.29 7.71 -6.25
N ASP A 433 -27.34 8.11 -7.51
CA ASP A 433 -28.47 7.82 -8.42
C ASP A 433 -28.32 6.52 -9.21
N ARG A 434 -27.14 5.91 -9.22
CA ARG A 434 -26.82 4.78 -10.11
C ARG A 434 -26.64 3.44 -9.43
N TRP A 435 -26.64 3.38 -8.11
CA TRP A 435 -26.32 2.17 -7.37
C TRP A 435 -27.57 1.45 -6.87
N LYS A 436 -27.50 0.12 -6.84
CA LYS A 436 -28.54 -0.74 -6.30
C LYS A 436 -28.07 -1.30 -4.97
N LEU A 437 -28.86 -1.12 -3.94
CA LEU A 437 -28.62 -1.71 -2.64
C LEU A 437 -29.42 -3.02 -2.53
N SER A 438 -28.77 -4.10 -2.14
CA SER A 438 -29.42 -5.39 -1.95
C SER A 438 -29.59 -5.67 -0.46
N TYR A 439 -30.78 -6.03 -0.04
CA TYR A 439 -31.09 -6.30 1.37
C TYR A 439 -31.86 -7.61 1.50
N ARG A 440 -31.86 -8.20 2.68
CA ARG A 440 -32.53 -9.45 2.94
C ARG A 440 -33.94 -9.18 3.49
N GLN A 441 -34.95 -9.71 2.82
CA GLN A 441 -36.35 -9.70 3.26
C GLN A 441 -36.90 -11.13 3.12
N ASP A 442 -37.52 -11.65 4.17
CA ASP A 442 -38.14 -12.99 4.19
C ASP A 442 -37.17 -14.11 3.74
N GLY A 443 -35.90 -13.98 4.12
CA GLY A 443 -34.84 -14.96 3.78
C GLY A 443 -34.25 -14.84 2.36
N GLN A 444 -34.80 -13.95 1.52
CA GLN A 444 -34.31 -13.74 0.15
C GLN A 444 -33.61 -12.38 0.00
N ILE A 445 -32.63 -12.30 -0.89
CA ILE A 445 -31.97 -11.06 -1.24
C ILE A 445 -32.79 -10.33 -2.30
N GLN A 446 -33.22 -9.12 -1.97
CA GLN A 446 -33.96 -8.22 -2.86
C GLN A 446 -33.16 -6.96 -3.11
N THR A 447 -33.32 -6.35 -4.27
CA THR A 447 -32.61 -5.14 -4.69
C THR A 447 -33.53 -3.93 -4.72
N LEU A 448 -33.09 -2.88 -4.02
CA LEU A 448 -33.77 -1.57 -4.04
C LEU A 448 -33.27 -0.73 -5.22
N LYS A 449 -34.17 0.01 -5.84
CA LYS A 449 -33.82 1.02 -6.85
C LYS A 449 -33.36 2.33 -6.20
N ASP A 450 -34.05 2.71 -5.13
CA ASP A 450 -33.83 3.95 -4.40
C ASP A 450 -33.29 3.62 -3.01
N ILE A 451 -32.19 4.21 -2.63
CA ILE A 451 -31.60 4.04 -1.28
C ILE A 451 -32.37 4.98 -0.31
N PRO A 452 -32.66 4.52 0.90
CA PRO A 452 -33.11 5.40 1.96
C PRO A 452 -32.10 6.52 2.22
N THR A 453 -32.56 7.73 2.50
CA THR A 453 -31.63 8.84 2.80
C THR A 453 -30.95 8.65 4.14
N ALA A 454 -29.63 8.65 4.11
CA ALA A 454 -28.78 8.62 5.32
C ALA A 454 -28.19 10.01 5.58
N TYR A 455 -27.97 10.33 6.86
CA TYR A 455 -27.36 11.59 7.28
C TYR A 455 -26.14 11.30 8.14
N ILE A 456 -25.06 12.03 7.89
CA ILE A 456 -23.85 12.02 8.72
C ILE A 456 -23.49 13.47 9.04
N ASN A 457 -23.08 13.73 10.27
CA ASN A 457 -22.56 15.02 10.67
C ASN A 457 -21.07 14.95 11.07
N SER A 458 -20.39 16.10 11.05
CA SER A 458 -18.97 16.21 11.32
C SER A 458 -18.60 15.82 12.76
N TYR A 459 -19.49 16.07 13.72
CA TYR A 459 -19.27 15.73 15.12
C TYR A 459 -19.26 14.21 15.33
N GLU A 460 -20.27 13.50 14.82
CA GLU A 460 -20.32 12.03 14.88
C GLU A 460 -19.13 11.38 14.17
N LEU A 461 -18.75 11.91 13.00
CA LEU A 461 -17.61 11.40 12.26
C LEU A 461 -16.29 11.56 13.04
N ASN A 462 -16.09 12.71 13.66
CA ASN A 462 -14.90 12.95 14.49
C ASN A 462 -14.84 12.04 15.72
N LEU A 463 -15.96 11.85 16.41
CA LEU A 463 -16.02 10.91 17.54
C LEU A 463 -15.73 9.48 17.11
N LEU A 464 -16.33 9.07 15.99
CA LEU A 464 -16.19 7.71 15.43
C LEU A 464 -14.74 7.35 15.12
N LEU A 465 -13.90 8.28 14.69
CA LEU A 465 -12.52 7.99 14.26
C LEU A 465 -11.47 8.19 15.37
N ARG A 466 -11.85 8.77 16.51
CA ARG A 466 -10.90 9.16 17.57
C ARG A 466 -10.16 7.99 18.17
N ALA A 467 -10.84 6.88 18.49
CA ALA A 467 -10.22 5.76 19.17
C ALA A 467 -9.19 5.04 18.28
N ASP A 468 -9.53 4.80 17.02
CA ASP A 468 -8.61 4.18 16.06
C ASP A 468 -7.34 5.03 15.85
N ILE A 469 -7.52 6.36 15.66
CA ILE A 469 -6.40 7.27 15.44
C ILE A 469 -5.53 7.40 16.71
N TYR A 470 -6.14 7.51 17.87
CA TYR A 470 -5.38 7.57 19.12
C TYR A 470 -4.64 6.25 19.38
N GLY A 471 -5.29 5.12 19.15
CA GLY A 471 -4.69 3.80 19.33
C GLY A 471 -3.43 3.60 18.49
N ILE A 472 -3.46 3.99 17.19
CA ILE A 472 -2.29 3.86 16.33
C ILE A 472 -1.17 4.84 16.71
N VAL A 473 -1.51 6.07 17.09
CA VAL A 473 -0.53 7.05 17.57
C VAL A 473 0.13 6.56 18.85
N ARG A 474 -0.68 6.09 19.82
CA ARG A 474 -0.18 5.51 21.07
C ARG A 474 0.76 4.34 20.81
N GLN A 475 0.35 3.38 19.98
CA GLN A 475 1.16 2.22 19.64
C GLN A 475 2.57 2.59 19.17
N PHE A 476 2.69 3.69 18.43
CA PHE A 476 3.97 4.15 17.91
C PHE A 476 4.80 4.97 18.89
N ILE A 477 4.13 5.76 19.74
CA ILE A 477 4.78 6.77 20.57
C ILE A 477 5.06 6.26 21.98
N GLU A 478 4.27 5.30 22.50
CA GLU A 478 4.35 4.84 23.89
C GLU A 478 5.75 4.35 24.27
N GLY A 479 6.40 3.54 23.44
CA GLY A 479 7.74 3.04 23.71
C GLY A 479 8.82 4.14 23.81
N PRO A 480 8.95 5.05 22.85
CA PRO A 480 9.82 6.22 22.97
C PRO A 480 9.42 7.18 24.09
N TYR A 481 8.13 7.31 24.43
CA TYR A 481 7.64 8.13 25.53
C TYR A 481 8.07 7.60 26.88
N GLU A 482 7.89 6.31 27.13
CA GLU A 482 8.30 5.65 28.38
C GLU A 482 9.81 5.70 28.63
N LYS A 483 10.60 5.73 27.55
CA LYS A 483 12.06 5.86 27.63
C LYS A 483 12.56 7.30 27.72
N ASP A 484 11.65 8.29 27.76
CA ASP A 484 11.94 9.74 27.75
C ASP A 484 12.74 10.21 26.50
N GLU A 485 12.66 9.43 25.41
CA GLU A 485 13.39 9.72 24.18
C GLU A 485 12.70 10.79 23.32
N LEU A 486 11.41 11.08 23.58
CA LEU A 486 10.63 12.02 22.76
C LEU A 486 11.13 13.46 22.82
N GLN A 487 11.83 13.83 23.90
CA GLN A 487 12.40 15.18 24.07
C GLN A 487 13.59 15.43 23.13
N ASP A 488 14.24 14.37 22.66
CA ASP A 488 15.41 14.43 21.77
C ASP A 488 15.03 14.67 20.31
N TYR A 489 13.75 14.48 19.95
CA TYR A 489 13.29 14.69 18.58
C TYR A 489 13.21 16.18 18.23
N ALA A 490 14.00 16.58 17.24
CA ALA A 490 13.97 17.92 16.69
C ALA A 490 12.83 18.11 15.67
N ILE A 491 12.40 17.02 15.03
CA ILE A 491 11.41 17.01 13.96
C ILE A 491 10.45 15.84 14.16
N LEU A 492 9.15 16.15 14.15
CA LEU A 492 8.08 15.17 14.01
C LEU A 492 7.26 15.53 12.78
N ARG A 493 7.25 14.65 11.80
CA ARG A 493 6.55 14.88 10.53
C ARG A 493 5.43 13.86 10.32
N LEU A 494 4.23 14.41 10.07
CA LEU A 494 3.08 13.63 9.64
C LEU A 494 3.00 13.67 8.11
N THR A 495 2.85 12.50 7.49
CA THR A 495 2.68 12.35 6.05
C THR A 495 1.60 11.31 5.73
N GLY A 496 1.23 11.17 4.48
CA GLY A 496 0.08 10.38 4.06
C GLY A 496 -1.24 11.15 4.16
N GLN A 497 -2.19 10.77 3.31
CA GLN A 497 -3.48 11.49 3.20
C GLN A 497 -4.31 11.42 4.48
N SER A 498 -4.24 10.31 5.21
CA SER A 498 -5.01 10.11 6.44
C SER A 498 -4.56 11.03 7.57
N CYS A 499 -3.29 11.45 7.60
CA CYS A 499 -2.77 12.41 8.57
C CYS A 499 -3.31 13.85 8.42
N ARG A 500 -4.16 14.11 7.42
CA ARG A 500 -4.90 15.38 7.31
C ARG A 500 -6.00 15.52 8.35
N ILE A 501 -6.46 14.40 8.89
CA ILE A 501 -7.47 14.39 9.95
C ILE A 501 -6.85 15.02 11.20
N ASP A 502 -7.39 16.14 11.66
CA ASP A 502 -6.84 16.91 12.76
C ASP A 502 -6.70 16.08 14.06
N ILE A 503 -7.46 15.01 14.19
CA ILE A 503 -7.40 14.06 15.31
C ILE A 503 -6.00 13.45 15.46
N PHE A 504 -5.27 13.20 14.37
CA PHE A 504 -3.86 12.73 14.47
C PHE A 504 -2.99 13.71 15.24
N ARG A 505 -3.18 15.01 14.99
CA ARG A 505 -2.45 16.06 15.69
C ARG A 505 -2.91 16.21 17.13
N GLU A 506 -4.20 16.04 17.40
CA GLU A 506 -4.74 16.04 18.76
C GLU A 506 -4.15 14.88 19.57
N ALA A 507 -4.18 13.67 19.02
CA ALA A 507 -3.61 12.48 19.66
C ALA A 507 -2.11 12.62 19.94
N LEU A 508 -1.34 13.18 19.01
CA LEU A 508 0.09 13.43 19.23
C LEU A 508 0.38 14.42 20.33
N LYS A 509 -0.48 15.42 20.54
CA LYS A 509 -0.29 16.43 21.61
C LYS A 509 -0.42 15.87 23.01
N GLU A 510 -1.03 14.69 23.18
CA GLU A 510 -1.05 13.99 24.47
C GLU A 510 0.34 13.53 24.91
N PHE A 511 1.25 13.29 23.96
CA PHE A 511 2.59 12.77 24.20
C PHE A 511 3.69 13.81 23.99
N ILE A 512 3.50 14.77 23.07
CA ILE A 512 4.55 15.64 22.56
C ILE A 512 4.11 17.11 22.53
N PRO A 513 4.98 18.06 22.92
CA PRO A 513 4.69 19.48 22.77
C PRO A 513 4.39 19.84 21.30
N GLY A 514 3.26 20.49 21.06
CA GLY A 514 2.79 20.81 19.71
C GLY A 514 3.70 21.69 18.84
N LYS A 515 4.81 22.22 19.40
CA LYS A 515 5.81 23.02 18.67
C LYS A 515 6.70 22.19 17.76
N ILE A 516 6.86 20.89 18.02
CA ILE A 516 7.76 19.98 17.31
C ILE A 516 7.01 19.34 16.12
N ILE A 517 5.67 19.35 16.15
CA ILE A 517 4.86 18.71 15.10
C ILE A 517 4.88 19.60 13.85
N GLU A 518 5.64 19.20 12.86
CA GLU A 518 5.59 19.81 11.53
C GLU A 518 4.38 19.27 10.76
N SER A 519 3.41 20.13 10.55
CA SER A 519 2.31 19.90 9.61
C SER A 519 2.46 20.87 8.45
N SER A 520 2.15 20.43 7.23
CA SER A 520 2.05 21.33 6.08
C SER A 520 1.10 22.48 6.44
N ARG A 521 1.63 23.72 6.54
CA ARG A 521 0.81 24.89 6.84
C ARG A 521 -0.22 25.06 5.74
N ARG A 522 -1.48 25.28 6.09
CA ARG A 522 -2.60 25.55 5.20
C ARG A 522 -2.28 26.70 4.24
N LYS A 523 -1.76 26.39 3.06
CA LYS A 523 -1.83 27.25 1.86
C LYS A 523 -3.10 26.82 1.12
N GLY A 524 -3.77 27.71 0.42
CA GLY A 524 -5.11 27.57 -0.16
C GLY A 524 -5.54 26.17 -0.62
N ALA A 525 -6.82 25.88 -0.54
CA ALA A 525 -7.41 24.53 -0.60
C ALA A 525 -7.13 23.68 -1.86
N GLY A 526 -6.63 24.25 -2.94
CA GLY A 526 -6.35 23.54 -4.21
C GLY A 526 -4.98 22.89 -4.29
N ASP A 527 -3.91 23.59 -3.83
CA ASP A 527 -2.53 23.12 -3.97
C ASP A 527 -2.12 22.04 -2.94
N GLN A 528 -2.86 21.94 -1.84
CA GLN A 528 -2.50 21.04 -0.72
C GLN A 528 -2.88 19.59 -0.94
N LEU A 529 -3.84 19.30 -1.84
CA LEU A 529 -4.28 17.93 -2.09
C LEU A 529 -3.13 17.05 -2.59
N HIS A 530 -2.21 17.61 -3.34
CA HIS A 530 -1.09 16.89 -3.93
C HIS A 530 0.16 16.87 -3.04
N GLU A 531 0.37 17.89 -2.20
CA GLU A 531 1.63 18.09 -1.47
C GLU A 531 2.01 16.92 -0.56
N LEU A 532 1.08 16.44 0.29
CA LEU A 532 1.35 15.31 1.19
C LEU A 532 1.60 13.98 0.45
N LYS A 533 0.99 13.79 -0.72
CA LYS A 533 1.21 12.61 -1.56
C LYS A 533 2.53 12.65 -2.31
N LEU A 534 3.06 13.83 -2.56
CA LEU A 534 4.29 14.00 -3.32
C LEU A 534 5.54 14.03 -2.45
N ILE A 535 5.41 14.06 -1.11
CA ILE A 535 6.57 14.19 -0.21
C ILE A 535 7.53 13.01 -0.38
N CYS A 536 7.01 11.79 -0.36
CA CYS A 536 7.81 10.58 -0.55
C CYS A 536 8.47 10.58 -1.93
N LEU A 537 7.68 10.81 -3.00
CA LEU A 537 8.20 10.89 -4.36
C LEU A 537 9.26 11.98 -4.51
N ASN A 538 9.03 13.17 -3.95
CA ASN A 538 9.99 14.27 -3.99
C ASN A 538 11.30 13.93 -3.32
N GLY A 539 11.23 13.30 -2.16
CA GLY A 539 12.41 12.85 -1.44
C GLY A 539 13.24 11.85 -2.23
N ALA A 540 12.57 10.86 -2.83
CA ALA A 540 13.23 9.88 -3.69
C ALA A 540 13.91 10.55 -4.90
N ILE A 541 13.22 11.44 -5.61
CA ILE A 541 13.78 12.14 -6.78
C ILE A 541 14.96 13.04 -6.39
N LYS A 542 14.83 13.80 -5.29
CA LYS A 542 15.91 14.67 -4.79
C LYS A 542 17.14 13.84 -4.41
N TYR A 543 16.94 12.72 -3.71
CA TYR A 543 18.02 11.81 -3.37
C TYR A 543 18.74 11.26 -4.60
N LEU A 544 17.99 10.72 -5.57
CA LEU A 544 18.54 10.19 -6.81
C LEU A 544 19.33 11.27 -7.57
N LYS A 545 18.80 12.49 -7.64
CA LYS A 545 19.46 13.64 -8.23
C LYS A 545 20.78 13.96 -7.52
N ASP A 546 20.73 14.12 -6.20
CA ASP A 546 21.88 14.55 -5.41
C ASP A 546 23.01 13.52 -5.43
N CYS A 547 22.68 12.23 -5.38
CA CYS A 547 23.66 11.14 -5.53
C CYS A 547 24.25 11.12 -6.95
N LYS A 548 23.42 11.22 -7.98
CA LYS A 548 23.88 11.11 -9.37
C LYS A 548 24.74 12.28 -9.83
N PHE A 549 24.41 13.48 -9.41
CA PHE A 549 25.19 14.68 -9.75
C PHE A 549 26.30 14.99 -8.74
N GLY A 550 26.43 14.20 -7.68
CA GLY A 550 27.46 14.41 -6.65
C GLY A 550 27.22 15.67 -5.79
N TYR A 551 25.95 16.14 -5.70
CA TYR A 551 25.59 17.25 -4.82
C TYR A 551 25.59 16.85 -3.35
N ALA A 552 25.35 15.57 -3.07
CA ALA A 552 25.45 14.99 -1.75
C ALA A 552 26.10 13.59 -1.78
N ASP A 553 26.97 13.36 -0.79
CA ASP A 553 27.49 12.04 -0.40
C ASP A 553 26.56 11.55 0.72
N VAL A 554 25.64 10.64 0.39
CA VAL A 554 24.61 10.17 1.32
C VAL A 554 24.98 8.77 1.80
N GLN A 555 25.08 8.61 3.12
CA GLN A 555 25.33 7.33 3.76
C GLN A 555 24.13 6.98 4.62
N ILE A 556 23.49 5.85 4.30
CA ILE A 556 22.33 5.34 5.05
C ILE A 556 22.80 4.08 5.78
N THR A 557 22.69 4.11 7.12
CA THR A 557 23.00 2.98 7.98
C THR A 557 21.75 2.59 8.76
N HIS A 558 21.54 1.28 8.91
CA HIS A 558 20.43 0.75 9.67
C HIS A 558 20.97 0.21 11.01
N ASP A 559 20.54 0.80 12.12
CA ASP A 559 20.93 0.35 13.47
C ASP A 559 20.16 -0.87 13.96
N GLN A 560 19.16 -1.33 13.21
CA GLN A 560 18.21 -2.34 13.70
C GLN A 560 18.23 -3.67 12.95
N ALA A 561 17.70 -4.67 13.69
CA ALA A 561 17.46 -6.02 13.21
C ALA A 561 16.54 -6.05 11.99
N ALA A 562 16.81 -6.99 11.12
CA ALA A 562 16.13 -7.16 9.86
C ALA A 562 14.65 -7.57 9.96
N PHE A 563 14.23 -8.11 11.10
CA PHE A 563 12.85 -8.58 11.30
C PHE A 563 12.18 -7.93 12.49
N PRO A 564 10.95 -7.39 12.36
CA PRO A 564 10.18 -6.83 13.47
C PRO A 564 9.40 -7.92 14.22
N TYR A 565 9.83 -9.17 14.17
CA TYR A 565 9.13 -10.31 14.73
C TYR A 565 10.04 -11.18 15.60
N VAL A 566 9.41 -11.84 16.58
CA VAL A 566 10.01 -12.87 17.40
C VAL A 566 9.33 -14.20 17.07
N ILE A 567 10.10 -15.26 16.85
CA ILE A 567 9.57 -16.61 16.63
C ILE A 567 9.86 -17.44 17.86
N THR A 568 8.80 -18.01 18.44
CA THR A 568 8.87 -18.87 19.60
C THR A 568 8.24 -20.25 19.34
N ALA A 569 8.60 -21.24 20.15
CA ALA A 569 7.95 -22.52 20.20
C ALA A 569 7.99 -23.07 21.64
N PHE A 570 7.05 -23.94 21.99
CA PHE A 570 7.04 -24.58 23.30
C PHE A 570 7.93 -25.83 23.30
N THR A 571 8.73 -26.00 24.35
CA THR A 571 9.50 -27.21 24.59
C THR A 571 8.57 -28.38 25.01
N HIS A 572 9.12 -29.59 25.17
CA HIS A 572 8.39 -30.72 25.69
C HIS A 572 7.96 -30.54 27.16
N THR A 573 8.59 -29.64 27.90
CA THR A 573 8.22 -29.24 29.27
C THR A 573 7.19 -28.10 29.28
N ASN A 574 6.65 -27.71 28.12
CA ASN A 574 5.69 -26.63 27.94
C ASN A 574 6.23 -25.26 28.32
N GLU A 575 7.56 -25.09 28.26
CA GLU A 575 8.23 -23.80 28.40
C GLU A 575 8.37 -23.13 27.03
N GLU A 576 8.08 -21.83 26.96
CA GLU A 576 8.23 -21.10 25.73
C GLU A 576 9.70 -20.77 25.46
N LYS A 577 10.21 -21.18 24.33
CA LYS A 577 11.59 -20.92 23.89
C LYS A 577 11.59 -19.96 22.69
N THR A 578 12.33 -18.87 22.78
CA THR A 578 12.58 -17.99 21.65
C THR A 578 13.61 -18.64 20.72
N LEU A 579 13.25 -18.76 19.44
CA LEU A 579 14.07 -19.34 18.37
C LEU A 579 14.75 -18.26 17.52
N ILE A 580 14.00 -17.23 17.15
CA ILE A 580 14.54 -16.05 16.45
C ILE A 580 14.13 -14.82 17.24
N HIS A 581 15.10 -13.98 17.55
CA HIS A 581 14.88 -12.70 18.21
C HIS A 581 15.24 -11.56 17.26
N SER A 582 14.32 -10.66 17.02
CA SER A 582 14.44 -9.57 16.05
C SER A 582 15.58 -8.58 16.31
N LEU A 583 15.92 -8.35 17.57
CA LEU A 583 16.88 -7.32 18.00
C LEU A 583 18.34 -7.76 17.96
N ASP A 584 18.60 -9.03 17.65
CA ASP A 584 19.96 -9.55 17.68
C ASP A 584 20.35 -10.16 16.32
N ARG A 585 21.10 -9.40 15.53
CA ARG A 585 21.67 -9.89 14.25
C ARG A 585 22.52 -11.17 14.40
N LYS A 586 22.93 -11.51 15.61
CA LYS A 586 23.66 -12.75 15.90
C LYS A 586 22.72 -13.92 16.10
N ASN A 587 21.45 -13.71 16.43
CA ASN A 587 20.44 -14.73 16.71
C ASN A 587 19.36 -14.82 15.62
N ILE A 588 19.78 -14.78 14.35
CA ILE A 588 18.92 -15.04 13.18
C ILE A 588 18.61 -16.53 13.00
N ARG A 589 19.01 -17.34 13.96
CA ARG A 589 18.81 -18.79 13.96
C ARG A 589 18.54 -19.30 15.36
N GLY A 590 17.69 -20.31 15.44
CA GLY A 590 17.44 -21.05 16.65
C GLY A 590 17.16 -22.51 16.35
N PHE A 591 17.06 -23.31 17.38
CA PHE A 591 16.66 -24.71 17.22
C PHE A 591 15.81 -25.17 18.42
N ILE A 592 15.02 -26.20 18.15
CA ILE A 592 14.23 -26.89 19.18
C ILE A 592 14.21 -28.38 18.89
N SER A 593 14.34 -29.18 19.95
CA SER A 593 14.41 -30.63 19.86
C SER A 593 13.07 -31.29 20.17
N ARG A 594 12.79 -32.40 19.47
CA ARG A 594 11.63 -33.29 19.69
C ARG A 594 12.08 -34.72 19.69
N ASN A 595 11.23 -35.60 20.23
CA ASN A 595 11.40 -37.02 19.99
C ASN A 595 11.09 -37.36 18.53
N MET A 596 11.78 -38.32 17.94
CA MET A 596 11.56 -38.76 16.56
C MET A 596 10.12 -39.17 16.23
N ALA A 597 9.30 -39.46 17.22
CA ALA A 597 7.88 -39.76 17.06
C ALA A 597 7.00 -38.48 16.95
N ASP A 598 7.51 -37.33 17.37
CA ASP A 598 6.80 -36.03 17.28
C ASP A 598 7.28 -35.26 16.05
N LEU A 599 6.60 -35.51 14.94
CA LEU A 599 6.92 -34.98 13.62
C LEU A 599 6.32 -33.61 13.34
N THR A 600 5.71 -33.00 14.34
CA THR A 600 5.03 -31.70 14.20
C THR A 600 5.64 -30.63 15.10
N LEU A 601 5.69 -29.40 14.58
CA LEU A 601 6.15 -28.25 15.32
C LEU A 601 5.21 -27.08 15.11
N LYS A 602 4.71 -26.50 16.19
CA LYS A 602 3.98 -25.22 16.16
C LYS A 602 4.94 -24.10 16.49
N LEU A 603 4.96 -23.09 15.61
CA LEU A 603 5.79 -21.89 15.73
C LEU A 603 4.87 -20.68 15.89
N PHE A 604 5.14 -19.88 16.90
CA PHE A 604 4.34 -18.70 17.23
C PHE A 604 5.10 -17.46 16.80
N LEU A 605 4.49 -16.69 15.93
CA LEU A 605 4.99 -15.39 15.52
C LEU A 605 4.45 -14.33 16.48
N LYS A 606 5.34 -13.56 17.06
CA LYS A 606 5.00 -12.44 17.94
C LYS A 606 5.59 -11.14 17.41
N ASP A 607 4.90 -10.03 17.65
CA ASP A 607 5.47 -8.70 17.44
C ASP A 607 6.48 -8.33 18.55
N LEU A 608 7.05 -7.14 18.47
CA LEU A 608 8.04 -6.65 19.45
C LEU A 608 7.40 -6.40 20.83
N GLU A 609 6.09 -6.18 20.88
CA GLU A 609 5.33 -6.04 22.12
C GLU A 609 4.93 -7.40 22.74
N GLY A 610 5.32 -8.51 22.11
CA GLY A 610 5.05 -9.88 22.59
C GLY A 610 3.65 -10.39 22.25
N ARG A 611 2.86 -9.66 21.47
CA ARG A 611 1.53 -10.10 21.03
C ARG A 611 1.68 -11.17 19.97
N GLN A 612 0.94 -12.27 20.13
CA GLN A 612 0.90 -13.32 19.11
C GLN A 612 0.14 -12.84 17.87
N ARG A 613 0.82 -12.87 16.73
CA ARG A 613 0.26 -12.46 15.42
C ARG A 613 -0.21 -13.63 14.59
N TYR A 614 0.53 -14.73 14.61
CA TYR A 614 0.21 -15.91 13.80
C TYR A 614 0.77 -17.21 14.39
N VAL A 615 0.27 -18.35 13.95
CA VAL A 615 0.77 -19.70 14.31
C VAL A 615 1.05 -20.46 13.02
N TYR A 616 2.31 -20.86 12.84
CA TYR A 616 2.71 -21.74 11.76
C TYR A 616 2.74 -23.18 12.22
N ASN A 617 2.29 -24.09 11.37
CA ASN A 617 2.35 -25.53 11.63
C ASN A 617 3.33 -26.15 10.63
N CYS A 618 4.41 -26.71 11.17
CA CYS A 618 5.40 -27.48 10.42
C CYS A 618 5.12 -28.96 10.66
N SER A 619 5.10 -29.76 9.61
CA SER A 619 4.95 -31.23 9.71
C SER A 619 5.98 -31.91 8.83
N CYS A 620 6.59 -32.99 9.33
CA CYS A 620 7.60 -33.75 8.63
C CYS A 620 7.06 -35.12 8.21
N ASP A 621 7.48 -35.57 7.02
CA ASP A 621 7.23 -36.93 6.54
C ASP A 621 8.51 -37.77 6.74
N PRO A 622 8.54 -38.79 7.59
CA PRO A 622 9.72 -39.61 7.85
C PRO A 622 10.31 -40.26 6.60
N GLN A 623 9.46 -40.57 5.61
CA GLN A 623 9.91 -41.19 4.36
C GLN A 623 10.75 -40.28 3.48
N LYS A 624 10.67 -38.98 3.67
CA LYS A 624 11.41 -37.98 2.90
C LYS A 624 12.77 -37.61 3.49
N PHE A 625 13.15 -38.20 4.62
CA PHE A 625 14.45 -37.95 5.22
C PHE A 625 15.54 -38.75 4.49
N THR A 626 16.60 -38.04 4.10
CA THR A 626 17.77 -38.61 3.40
C THR A 626 19.00 -38.60 4.30
N SER A 627 19.82 -39.67 4.26
CA SER A 627 21.07 -39.73 5.01
C SER A 627 22.04 -38.70 4.42
N GLN A 628 22.67 -37.90 5.29
CA GLN A 628 23.61 -36.84 4.92
C GLN A 628 24.80 -36.81 5.88
N GLN A 629 25.96 -36.40 5.39
CA GLN A 629 27.10 -36.14 6.26
C GLN A 629 26.95 -34.76 6.92
N PRO A 630 27.48 -34.58 8.14
CA PRO A 630 27.39 -33.30 8.82
C PRO A 630 27.96 -32.15 7.99
N GLU A 631 29.06 -32.35 7.32
CA GLU A 631 29.75 -31.35 6.48
C GLU A 631 28.86 -30.87 5.30
N ASP A 632 28.12 -31.81 4.71
CA ASP A 632 27.19 -31.49 3.60
C ASP A 632 26.02 -30.64 4.07
N ILE A 633 25.52 -30.90 5.29
CA ILE A 633 24.45 -30.09 5.89
C ILE A 633 24.96 -28.67 6.19
N VAL A 634 26.14 -28.55 6.79
CA VAL A 634 26.77 -27.26 7.08
C VAL A 634 26.98 -26.44 5.80
N ALA A 635 27.50 -27.08 4.74
CA ALA A 635 27.70 -26.42 3.45
C ALA A 635 26.39 -25.99 2.78
N LYS A 636 25.36 -26.84 2.82
CA LYS A 636 24.03 -26.55 2.22
C LYS A 636 23.37 -25.31 2.80
N TYR A 637 23.61 -25.02 4.08
CA TYR A 637 22.98 -23.87 4.77
C TYR A 637 24.00 -22.77 5.11
N ASP A 638 25.08 -22.63 4.34
CA ASP A 638 26.09 -21.57 4.46
C ASP A 638 26.62 -21.37 5.90
N GLY A 639 26.76 -22.47 6.66
CA GLY A 639 27.22 -22.44 8.05
C GLY A 639 26.18 -21.88 9.05
N GLN A 640 24.97 -21.59 8.63
CA GLN A 640 23.88 -21.21 9.55
C GLN A 640 23.50 -22.37 10.47
N ILE A 641 23.63 -23.61 10.03
CA ILE A 641 23.64 -24.82 10.88
C ILE A 641 25.10 -25.18 11.10
N ARG A 642 25.55 -25.19 12.36
CA ARG A 642 26.96 -25.45 12.70
C ARG A 642 27.21 -26.94 12.94
N GLN A 643 28.44 -27.35 12.78
CA GLN A 643 28.89 -28.72 13.06
C GLN A 643 28.52 -29.12 14.50
N ASP A 644 28.86 -28.27 15.48
CA ASP A 644 28.60 -28.56 16.90
C ASP A 644 27.11 -28.78 17.19
N ASP A 645 26.21 -28.01 16.53
CA ASP A 645 24.76 -28.14 16.69
C ASP A 645 24.25 -29.50 16.16
N LEU A 646 24.92 -30.07 15.14
CA LEU A 646 24.62 -31.38 14.57
C LEU A 646 25.21 -32.51 15.44
N ASP A 647 26.43 -32.34 15.95
CA ASP A 647 27.10 -33.32 16.78
C ASP A 647 26.35 -33.53 18.12
N ASP A 648 25.71 -32.50 18.65
CA ASP A 648 24.89 -32.53 19.86
C ASP A 648 23.55 -33.25 19.69
N ILE A 649 23.14 -33.65 18.49
CA ILE A 649 21.91 -34.39 18.28
C ILE A 649 22.09 -35.83 18.78
N VAL A 650 21.29 -36.22 19.76
CA VAL A 650 21.36 -37.60 20.29
C VAL A 650 20.55 -38.58 19.44
N ASP A 651 20.82 -39.87 19.56
CA ASP A 651 20.08 -40.87 18.77
C ASP A 651 18.57 -40.84 19.10
N ARG A 652 17.72 -40.91 18.07
CA ARG A 652 16.26 -40.76 18.10
C ARG A 652 15.77 -39.35 18.45
N GLU A 653 16.62 -38.33 18.33
CA GLU A 653 16.24 -36.93 18.46
C GLU A 653 16.03 -36.31 17.06
N LEU A 654 14.89 -35.61 16.93
CA LEU A 654 14.55 -34.74 15.80
C LEU A 654 14.77 -33.29 16.22
N LYS A 655 15.78 -32.65 15.64
CA LYS A 655 16.07 -31.24 15.89
C LYS A 655 15.56 -30.39 14.71
N PHE A 656 14.73 -29.39 15.01
CA PHE A 656 14.26 -28.40 14.04
C PHE A 656 15.12 -27.16 14.15
N PHE A 657 15.86 -26.84 13.09
CA PHE A 657 16.55 -25.57 12.95
C PHE A 657 15.61 -24.57 12.31
N VAL A 658 15.54 -23.35 12.87
CA VAL A 658 14.72 -22.26 12.37
C VAL A 658 15.66 -21.14 11.97
N LEU A 659 15.71 -20.85 10.68
CA LEU A 659 16.66 -19.94 10.06
C LEU A 659 15.90 -18.75 9.45
N ALA A 660 16.23 -17.55 9.86
CA ALA A 660 15.63 -16.34 9.30
C ALA A 660 16.19 -16.08 7.88
N ASP A 661 15.30 -15.65 6.99
CA ASP A 661 15.62 -15.31 5.60
C ASP A 661 15.06 -13.93 5.26
N GLU A 662 15.91 -12.92 5.35
CA GLU A 662 15.57 -11.52 5.04
C GLU A 662 15.19 -11.35 3.57
N SER A 663 15.89 -12.02 2.68
CA SER A 663 15.71 -11.85 1.24
C SER A 663 14.34 -12.32 0.76
N ARG A 664 13.81 -13.37 1.42
CA ARG A 664 12.51 -13.97 1.10
C ARG A 664 11.39 -13.53 2.04
N TRP A 665 11.70 -12.64 3.01
CA TRP A 665 10.77 -12.15 4.03
C TRP A 665 10.04 -13.27 4.75
N GLY A 666 10.83 -14.08 5.48
CA GLY A 666 10.30 -15.24 6.19
C GLY A 666 11.37 -16.00 6.95
N PHE A 667 11.12 -17.26 7.20
CA PHE A 667 12.06 -18.17 7.83
C PHE A 667 11.92 -19.59 7.29
N THR A 668 13.02 -20.32 7.32
CA THR A 668 13.06 -21.73 6.90
C THR A 668 13.20 -22.65 8.11
N VAL A 669 12.40 -23.70 8.15
CA VAL A 669 12.49 -24.77 9.14
C VAL A 669 13.16 -25.97 8.51
N VAL A 670 14.29 -26.41 9.10
CA VAL A 670 15.11 -27.52 8.62
C VAL A 670 15.07 -28.63 9.68
N PRO A 671 14.40 -29.75 9.43
CA PRO A 671 14.38 -30.89 10.35
C PRO A 671 15.58 -31.80 10.12
N VAL A 672 16.34 -32.09 11.19
CA VAL A 672 17.47 -33.02 11.18
C VAL A 672 17.23 -34.07 12.26
N LEU A 673 17.24 -35.34 11.87
CA LEU A 673 17.03 -36.50 12.72
C LEU A 673 18.34 -37.29 12.86
N ARG A 674 18.67 -37.74 14.06
CA ARG A 674 19.70 -38.79 14.24
C ARG A 674 19.03 -40.12 14.51
N GLU A 675 19.33 -41.10 13.67
CA GLU A 675 18.78 -42.46 13.78
C GLU A 675 19.89 -43.48 13.51
N ASN A 676 20.08 -44.43 14.44
CA ASN A 676 21.14 -45.43 14.37
C ASN A 676 22.52 -44.84 14.16
N GLY A 677 22.82 -43.70 14.81
CA GLY A 677 24.09 -43.00 14.73
C GLY A 677 24.28 -42.18 13.44
N GLN A 678 23.38 -42.25 12.48
CA GLN A 678 23.44 -41.47 11.23
C GLN A 678 22.52 -40.24 11.27
N LEU A 679 23.02 -39.14 10.68
CA LEU A 679 22.16 -37.96 10.45
C LEU A 679 21.30 -38.13 9.20
N ARG A 680 20.06 -37.79 9.33
CA ARG A 680 19.08 -37.77 8.23
C ARG A 680 18.46 -36.38 8.14
N LEU A 681 18.60 -35.76 6.96
CA LEU A 681 18.06 -34.45 6.67
C LEU A 681 16.67 -34.60 6.05
N GLY A 682 15.67 -33.97 6.65
CA GLY A 682 14.33 -33.84 6.07
C GLY A 682 14.22 -32.66 5.10
N PRO A 683 13.13 -32.59 4.33
CA PRO A 683 12.87 -31.45 3.47
C PRO A 683 12.67 -30.17 4.28
N ASP A 684 13.36 -29.12 3.87
CA ASP A 684 13.17 -27.78 4.43
C ASP A 684 11.82 -27.21 4.04
N GLN A 685 11.20 -26.47 4.97
CA GLN A 685 9.92 -25.79 4.77
C GLN A 685 10.12 -24.28 4.99
N PHE A 686 9.77 -23.49 3.99
CA PHE A 686 9.80 -22.03 4.09
C PHE A 686 8.45 -21.49 4.49
N PHE A 687 8.44 -20.60 5.48
CA PHE A 687 7.27 -19.89 5.97
C PHE A 687 7.45 -18.38 5.76
N ARG A 688 6.55 -17.78 5.03
CA ARG A 688 6.58 -16.34 4.73
C ARG A 688 5.90 -15.54 5.83
N PHE A 689 6.43 -14.37 6.16
CA PHE A 689 5.75 -13.38 7.00
C PHE A 689 4.66 -12.66 6.21
N GLU A 690 3.64 -12.18 6.93
CA GLU A 690 2.60 -11.29 6.39
C GLU A 690 1.87 -11.86 5.17
N THR A 691 1.51 -13.14 5.24
CA THR A 691 0.63 -13.77 4.27
C THR A 691 -0.83 -13.40 4.52
N GLU A 692 -1.71 -13.54 3.52
CA GLU A 692 -3.16 -13.29 3.66
C GLU A 692 -3.81 -14.07 4.82
N GLY A 693 -3.18 -15.13 5.32
CA GLY A 693 -3.70 -15.92 6.45
C GLY A 693 -3.78 -15.15 7.76
N TRP A 694 -3.07 -14.03 7.89
CA TRP A 694 -3.05 -13.22 9.10
C TRP A 694 -2.97 -11.69 8.86
N VAL A 695 -2.83 -11.26 7.61
CA VAL A 695 -2.98 -9.85 7.21
C VAL A 695 -4.43 -9.64 6.78
N THR A 696 -5.13 -8.73 7.45
CA THR A 696 -6.50 -8.38 7.07
C THR A 696 -6.52 -7.60 5.77
N ASN A 697 -7.16 -8.15 4.74
CA ASN A 697 -7.45 -7.45 3.51
C ASN A 697 -8.91 -6.95 3.56
N PHE A 698 -9.11 -5.63 3.40
CA PHE A 698 -10.46 -5.07 3.41
C PHE A 698 -11.34 -5.57 2.27
N PHE A 699 -10.74 -6.02 1.19
CA PHE A 699 -11.44 -6.45 -0.02
C PHE A 699 -11.57 -7.97 -0.17
N ASP A 700 -11.33 -8.72 0.91
CA ASP A 700 -11.39 -10.19 0.93
C ASP A 700 -12.79 -10.79 1.17
N GLY A 701 -13.78 -9.93 1.43
CA GLY A 701 -15.17 -10.34 1.64
C GLY A 701 -15.53 -10.77 3.06
N THR A 702 -14.65 -10.54 4.04
CA THR A 702 -14.92 -10.86 5.45
C THR A 702 -15.62 -9.73 6.22
N LYS A 703 -15.78 -8.56 5.63
CA LYS A 703 -16.24 -7.33 6.29
C LYS A 703 -17.58 -6.83 5.78
#